data_8faf9d50c21f8d5c9ae7274b9705a81b
#
_entry.id   8faf9d50c21f8d5c9ae7274b9705a81b
#
_cell.length_a   1.000
_cell.length_b   1.000
_cell.length_c   1.000
_cell.angle_alpha   90.00
_cell.angle_beta   90.00
_cell.angle_gamma   90.00
#
_symmetry.space_group_name_H-M   'P 1'
#
loop_
_entity.id
_entity.type
_entity.pdbx_description
1 polymer ?
#
loop_
_entity_poly.entity_id
_entity_poly.type
_entity_poly.pdbx_seq_one_letter_code
_entity_poly.pdbx_strand_id
1 'polypeptide(L)'
;MEDKFESAALLMPTVALRGLVVFPGMQVYFDVGREKSMAALKAALDGDRRIFLTAQKDIMTDDPDFNDLYKLGVVATVSHVAKLPVDGEMIVRVSVKGMYRARLNGIVSTEPHLVGAIRACAIRKYDIENEYGQALIRSAKSIFEGYAQSAPQLSPDIVLSVLGFDHPGDMADFIAGNIALELPDRQSVLEELDPIKRLEKLCVLLLKESRLLEYEDEIQEMVQKQMDDSQREYYLREQLKVISSQLNNGVSPEEEIQEFRDKIAALPVDGASKEKLLRECDRLERYAVQSPEAAVSRNYLETCLDLPWGKYTKDNLDLARANKILEADHYGLKKVKERILEFMAVRSLAPDVGGQIICLVGPPGVGKTSVAKSVARAMGRKYARISLGGVHDEAEIRGHRKTYIGSMPGRIIAAIQQAGSSNPLILLDEVDKLGSDYKGDPSSALLEVLDSEQNFAFRDNYLEIPYDLSKVLFITTANVASNIPAPLYDRMEVIELGSYTAEEKFHIAKKHLIPKQLKKHELTARQLRFTDGAIRNMIDGYTREAGVRRLEQLIASVCRKAAKRIAEGEEKISVKESDLLALLGNPKFKEERLRDSDEVGVVNGLAWTSVGGELLEVEAAVLDGTGKLELTGSLGDVMKESAHAAMSYVRSRADALGIDSKFYKNKDIHIHCPEGAVPKDGPSAGVTMTTALVSALTDTPVRRDVAMTGEVTLRGRVLPIGGLKEKSMAAYIRGVKTVIIPKANVPDLDEVDDAVKANVEFIPVSNVDEVLSIALIPVDRPAEVVEEHDAKKDSKRADIPAHDKTGGRRSRVTQ
;
A
#
# COMPACT_ATOMS: atom_id res chain seq x y z
N MET A 1 -51.86 -25.42 -13.27
CA MET A 1 -51.47 -25.69 -11.87
C MET A 1 -50.35 -24.70 -11.51
N GLU A 2 -50.70 -23.44 -11.63
CA GLU A 2 -49.82 -22.32 -11.32
C GLU A 2 -50.42 -21.64 -10.10
N ASP A 3 -49.61 -21.13 -9.19
CA ASP A 3 -50.00 -20.40 -7.97
C ASP A 3 -50.33 -21.17 -6.70
N LYS A 4 -49.42 -22.01 -6.22
CA LYS A 4 -49.44 -22.46 -4.82
C LYS A 4 -48.08 -22.60 -4.14
N PHE A 5 -47.04 -21.83 -4.57
CA PHE A 5 -45.74 -21.77 -3.84
C PHE A 5 -45.49 -20.46 -3.12
N GLU A 6 -46.51 -19.63 -2.89
CA GLU A 6 -46.41 -18.46 -2.05
C GLU A 6 -46.96 -18.76 -0.66
N SER A 7 -46.09 -18.81 0.34
CA SER A 7 -46.29 -18.32 1.71
C SER A 7 -45.89 -19.21 2.90
N ALA A 8 -45.29 -20.32 2.80
CA ALA A 8 -44.80 -21.02 4.00
C ALA A 8 -43.26 -20.99 4.05
N ALA A 9 -42.69 -20.41 5.10
CA ALA A 9 -41.27 -20.59 5.39
C ALA A 9 -41.02 -22.06 5.71
N LEU A 10 -40.18 -22.73 4.92
CA LEU A 10 -39.78 -24.11 5.15
C LEU A 10 -38.64 -24.11 6.17
N LEU A 11 -38.79 -24.92 7.23
CA LEU A 11 -37.68 -25.17 8.16
C LEU A 11 -36.82 -26.30 7.61
N MET A 12 -35.53 -26.08 7.47
CA MET A 12 -34.61 -27.04 6.86
C MET A 12 -33.27 -27.08 7.56
N PRO A 13 -32.65 -28.28 7.71
CA PRO A 13 -31.28 -28.38 8.15
C PRO A 13 -30.36 -27.54 7.25
N THR A 14 -29.50 -26.73 7.84
CA THR A 14 -28.67 -25.73 7.14
C THR A 14 -27.21 -26.03 7.41
N VAL A 15 -26.38 -25.99 6.35
CA VAL A 15 -24.92 -26.09 6.46
C VAL A 15 -24.28 -24.84 5.89
N ALA A 16 -23.39 -24.26 6.69
CA ALA A 16 -22.53 -23.14 6.30
C ALA A 16 -21.26 -23.67 5.58
N LEU A 17 -21.11 -23.33 4.31
CA LEU A 17 -20.01 -23.77 3.47
C LEU A 17 -18.84 -22.76 3.54
N ARG A 18 -17.63 -23.26 3.73
CA ARG A 18 -16.40 -22.46 3.69
C ARG A 18 -15.82 -22.40 2.28
N GLY A 19 -15.76 -21.22 1.71
CA GLY A 19 -15.11 -21.00 0.41
C GLY A 19 -15.82 -21.64 -0.80
N LEU A 20 -17.03 -22.16 -0.62
CA LEU A 20 -17.77 -22.88 -1.64
C LEU A 20 -19.17 -22.30 -1.83
N VAL A 21 -19.54 -22.05 -3.08
CA VAL A 21 -20.91 -21.70 -3.48
C VAL A 21 -21.44 -22.80 -4.36
N VAL A 22 -22.65 -23.31 -4.05
CA VAL A 22 -23.33 -24.35 -4.81
C VAL A 22 -24.38 -23.71 -5.72
N PHE A 23 -24.43 -24.12 -6.97
CA PHE A 23 -25.44 -23.67 -7.93
C PHE A 23 -26.51 -24.73 -8.18
N PRO A 24 -27.72 -24.35 -8.60
CA PRO A 24 -28.73 -25.28 -9.06
C PRO A 24 -28.20 -26.15 -10.20
N GLY A 25 -28.53 -27.42 -10.19
CA GLY A 25 -28.07 -28.41 -11.19
C GLY A 25 -26.64 -28.95 -10.94
N MET A 26 -25.84 -28.28 -10.15
CA MET A 26 -24.46 -28.64 -9.86
C MET A 26 -24.37 -29.82 -8.90
N GLN A 27 -23.52 -30.80 -9.19
CA GLN A 27 -23.13 -31.84 -8.28
C GLN A 27 -21.80 -31.53 -7.64
N VAL A 28 -21.74 -31.46 -6.33
CA VAL A 28 -20.57 -31.02 -5.58
C VAL A 28 -20.21 -32.01 -4.50
N TYR A 29 -18.91 -32.17 -4.26
CA TYR A 29 -18.36 -32.95 -3.16
C TYR A 29 -17.68 -32.00 -2.19
N PHE A 30 -17.96 -32.13 -0.91
CA PHE A 30 -17.28 -31.40 0.15
C PHE A 30 -17.17 -32.21 1.42
N ASP A 31 -16.18 -31.84 2.23
CA ASP A 31 -15.90 -32.52 3.47
C ASP A 31 -16.61 -31.83 4.64
N VAL A 32 -17.25 -32.61 5.51
CA VAL A 32 -17.96 -32.13 6.69
C VAL A 32 -17.21 -32.55 7.94
N GLY A 33 -16.66 -31.57 8.67
CA GLY A 33 -15.90 -31.83 9.91
C GLY A 33 -16.50 -31.22 11.17
N ARG A 34 -17.36 -30.18 11.04
CA ARG A 34 -17.98 -29.53 12.20
C ARG A 34 -19.12 -30.36 12.78
N GLU A 35 -19.21 -30.45 14.11
CA GLU A 35 -20.26 -31.20 14.81
C GLU A 35 -21.67 -30.76 14.41
N LYS A 36 -21.92 -29.43 14.35
CA LYS A 36 -23.22 -28.88 13.93
C LYS A 36 -23.56 -29.24 12.47
N SER A 37 -22.58 -29.22 11.57
CA SER A 37 -22.76 -29.58 10.17
C SER A 37 -22.99 -31.08 10.01
N MET A 38 -22.34 -31.91 10.82
CA MET A 38 -22.58 -33.37 10.87
C MET A 38 -23.98 -33.68 11.39
N ALA A 39 -24.43 -32.97 12.42
CA ALA A 39 -25.78 -33.12 12.96
C ALA A 39 -26.85 -32.66 11.93
N ALA A 40 -26.62 -31.57 11.21
CA ALA A 40 -27.48 -31.09 10.13
C ALA A 40 -27.59 -32.13 8.99
N LEU A 41 -26.45 -32.72 8.60
CA LEU A 41 -26.41 -33.77 7.59
C LEU A 41 -27.18 -35.01 8.03
N LYS A 42 -27.02 -35.43 9.27
CA LYS A 42 -27.78 -36.58 9.83
C LYS A 42 -29.27 -36.29 9.83
N ALA A 43 -29.70 -35.12 10.28
CA ALA A 43 -31.10 -34.71 10.26
C ALA A 43 -31.68 -34.70 8.82
N ALA A 44 -30.90 -34.30 7.84
CA ALA A 44 -31.29 -34.32 6.43
C ALA A 44 -31.44 -35.79 5.92
N LEU A 45 -30.51 -36.68 6.30
CA LEU A 45 -30.55 -38.09 5.91
C LEU A 45 -31.73 -38.87 6.56
N ASP A 46 -32.07 -38.52 7.79
CA ASP A 46 -33.19 -39.11 8.54
C ASP A 46 -34.57 -38.58 8.02
N GLY A 47 -34.55 -37.47 7.26
CA GLY A 47 -35.70 -36.83 6.64
C GLY A 47 -35.84 -37.11 5.14
N ASP A 48 -36.13 -36.05 4.38
CA ASP A 48 -36.36 -36.11 2.92
C ASP A 48 -35.08 -35.99 2.09
N ARG A 49 -33.92 -36.07 2.73
CA ARG A 49 -32.55 -35.84 2.15
C ARG A 49 -32.31 -34.49 1.61
N ARG A 50 -33.11 -33.49 1.93
CA ARG A 50 -32.90 -32.10 1.54
C ARG A 50 -32.15 -31.34 2.61
N ILE A 51 -31.25 -30.49 2.16
CA ILE A 51 -30.43 -29.66 3.02
C ILE A 51 -30.27 -28.27 2.36
N PHE A 52 -30.29 -27.22 3.17
CA PHE A 52 -30.02 -25.90 2.68
C PHE A 52 -28.52 -25.57 2.83
N LEU A 53 -27.91 -25.15 1.75
CA LEU A 53 -26.49 -24.82 1.66
C LEU A 53 -26.32 -23.33 1.40
N THR A 54 -25.56 -22.66 2.24
CA THR A 54 -25.21 -21.24 2.05
C THR A 54 -23.75 -21.02 2.35
N ALA A 55 -23.11 -20.10 1.63
CA ALA A 55 -21.73 -19.76 1.84
C ALA A 55 -21.56 -18.86 3.08
N GLN A 56 -20.45 -19.02 3.75
CA GLN A 56 -20.00 -18.21 4.86
C GLN A 56 -19.24 -17.01 4.31
N LYS A 57 -19.44 -15.81 4.89
CA LYS A 57 -18.78 -14.58 4.41
C LYS A 57 -17.29 -14.55 4.76
N ASP A 58 -16.96 -14.94 5.99
CA ASP A 58 -15.59 -15.08 6.46
C ASP A 58 -15.28 -16.56 6.71
N ILE A 59 -14.24 -17.05 6.01
CA ILE A 59 -13.80 -18.45 6.08
C ILE A 59 -13.25 -18.80 7.48
N MET A 60 -12.76 -17.83 8.22
CA MET A 60 -12.11 -18.01 9.52
C MET A 60 -13.11 -18.18 10.69
N THR A 61 -14.36 -17.83 10.53
CA THR A 61 -15.36 -17.97 11.60
C THR A 61 -15.72 -19.45 11.82
N ASP A 62 -15.49 -19.97 13.03
CA ASP A 62 -15.73 -21.39 13.32
C ASP A 62 -17.20 -21.70 13.58
N ASP A 63 -17.93 -20.86 14.26
CA ASP A 63 -19.36 -21.02 14.56
C ASP A 63 -20.15 -19.83 14.00
N PRO A 64 -20.49 -19.83 12.69
CA PRO A 64 -21.12 -18.70 12.03
C PRO A 64 -22.58 -18.52 12.48
N ASP A 65 -22.94 -17.27 12.77
CA ASP A 65 -24.30 -16.87 13.04
C ASP A 65 -25.05 -16.45 11.74
N PHE A 66 -26.30 -15.98 11.90
CA PHE A 66 -27.11 -15.53 10.77
C PHE A 66 -26.48 -14.37 9.97
N ASN A 67 -25.65 -13.52 10.58
CA ASN A 67 -25.04 -12.36 9.92
C ASN A 67 -23.78 -12.75 9.16
N ASP A 68 -23.12 -13.82 9.57
CA ASP A 68 -21.92 -14.36 8.94
C ASP A 68 -22.26 -15.16 7.67
N LEU A 69 -23.53 -15.46 7.43
CA LEU A 69 -23.99 -16.22 6.27
C LEU A 69 -24.52 -15.31 5.16
N TYR A 70 -24.31 -15.71 3.92
CA TYR A 70 -25.03 -15.13 2.80
C TYR A 70 -26.51 -15.46 2.88
N LYS A 71 -27.34 -14.48 2.57
CA LYS A 71 -28.79 -14.63 2.69
C LYS A 71 -29.41 -15.52 1.60
N LEU A 72 -28.73 -15.65 0.47
CA LEU A 72 -29.20 -16.51 -0.62
C LEU A 72 -28.28 -17.74 -0.73
N GLY A 73 -28.89 -18.90 -0.75
CA GLY A 73 -28.24 -20.19 -0.89
C GLY A 73 -29.02 -21.11 -1.79
N VAL A 74 -28.72 -22.38 -1.73
CA VAL A 74 -29.33 -23.42 -2.57
C VAL A 74 -29.85 -24.56 -1.70
N VAL A 75 -31.08 -24.99 -1.97
CA VAL A 75 -31.58 -26.26 -1.46
C VAL A 75 -31.00 -27.39 -2.31
N ALA A 76 -30.32 -28.32 -1.67
CA ALA A 76 -29.69 -29.45 -2.34
C ALA A 76 -30.20 -30.79 -1.79
N THR A 77 -30.12 -31.82 -2.62
CA THR A 77 -30.38 -33.20 -2.20
C THR A 77 -29.09 -33.95 -1.94
N VAL A 78 -28.98 -34.60 -0.80
CA VAL A 78 -27.84 -35.44 -0.43
C VAL A 78 -27.89 -36.74 -1.23
N SER A 79 -26.91 -36.94 -2.13
CA SER A 79 -26.83 -38.11 -3.00
C SER A 79 -26.08 -39.27 -2.34
N HIS A 80 -24.83 -38.99 -1.87
CA HIS A 80 -23.98 -40.00 -1.24
C HIS A 80 -23.25 -39.42 -0.05
N VAL A 81 -22.96 -40.27 0.94
CA VAL A 81 -22.12 -39.94 2.09
C VAL A 81 -21.09 -41.05 2.25
N ALA A 82 -19.81 -40.68 2.22
CA ALA A 82 -18.70 -41.60 2.39
C ALA A 82 -17.88 -41.19 3.61
N LYS A 83 -17.45 -42.16 4.41
CA LYS A 83 -16.47 -41.93 5.48
C LYS A 83 -15.11 -42.35 4.94
N LEU A 84 -14.17 -41.43 4.88
CA LEU A 84 -12.82 -41.61 4.34
C LEU A 84 -11.80 -41.40 5.47
N PRO A 85 -10.88 -42.34 5.68
CA PRO A 85 -9.72 -42.07 6.56
C PRO A 85 -8.73 -41.17 5.83
N VAL A 86 -8.48 -39.98 6.39
CA VAL A 86 -7.43 -39.07 5.88
C VAL A 86 -6.57 -38.70 7.07
N ASP A 87 -5.26 -38.91 6.98
CA ASP A 87 -4.25 -38.57 8.00
C ASP A 87 -4.56 -39.10 9.42
N GLY A 88 -5.28 -40.22 9.51
CA GLY A 88 -5.66 -40.86 10.80
C GLY A 88 -6.97 -40.35 11.41
N GLU A 89 -7.60 -39.36 10.81
CA GLU A 89 -8.94 -38.87 11.18
C GLU A 89 -10.00 -39.37 10.19
N MET A 90 -11.24 -39.55 10.67
CA MET A 90 -12.38 -39.99 9.83
C MET A 90 -13.12 -38.76 9.30
N ILE A 91 -12.85 -38.40 8.06
CA ILE A 91 -13.54 -37.29 7.37
C ILE A 91 -14.82 -37.83 6.70
N VAL A 92 -15.92 -37.08 6.80
CA VAL A 92 -17.18 -37.38 6.12
C VAL A 92 -17.26 -36.55 4.85
N ARG A 93 -17.12 -37.22 3.71
CA ARG A 93 -17.29 -36.62 2.38
C ARG A 93 -18.73 -36.80 1.92
N VAL A 94 -19.35 -35.68 1.52
CA VAL A 94 -20.75 -35.63 1.12
C VAL A 94 -20.83 -35.22 -0.35
N SER A 95 -21.65 -35.95 -1.10
CA SER A 95 -22.07 -35.56 -2.46
C SER A 95 -23.48 -34.99 -2.41
N VAL A 96 -23.65 -33.79 -2.92
CA VAL A 96 -24.93 -33.11 -3.01
C VAL A 96 -25.22 -32.67 -4.43
N LYS A 97 -26.51 -32.63 -4.78
CA LYS A 97 -26.96 -32.01 -6.03
C LYS A 97 -27.82 -30.80 -5.71
N GLY A 98 -27.41 -29.62 -6.18
CA GLY A 98 -28.21 -28.41 -6.06
C GLY A 98 -29.53 -28.50 -6.79
N MET A 99 -30.61 -28.07 -6.17
CA MET A 99 -31.96 -28.14 -6.73
C MET A 99 -32.47 -26.77 -7.18
N TYR A 100 -32.63 -25.86 -6.22
CA TYR A 100 -33.17 -24.52 -6.49
C TYR A 100 -32.66 -23.51 -5.47
N ARG A 101 -32.69 -22.24 -5.84
CA ARG A 101 -32.32 -21.10 -5.01
C ARG A 101 -33.35 -20.86 -3.91
N ALA A 102 -32.89 -20.59 -2.70
CA ALA A 102 -33.74 -20.17 -1.59
C ALA A 102 -33.05 -19.08 -0.76
N ARG A 103 -33.87 -18.25 -0.15
CA ARG A 103 -33.43 -17.18 0.74
C ARG A 103 -33.59 -17.63 2.19
N LEU A 104 -32.52 -17.43 2.96
CA LEU A 104 -32.49 -17.62 4.40
C LEU A 104 -33.09 -16.37 5.08
N ASN A 105 -34.24 -16.49 5.71
CA ASN A 105 -34.94 -15.40 6.40
C ASN A 105 -34.55 -15.32 7.87
N GLY A 106 -34.05 -16.39 8.47
CA GLY A 106 -33.62 -16.45 9.85
C GLY A 106 -33.13 -17.85 10.22
N ILE A 107 -32.45 -17.97 11.35
CA ILE A 107 -32.08 -19.21 11.98
C ILE A 107 -33.06 -19.44 13.15
N VAL A 108 -33.75 -20.57 13.15
CA VAL A 108 -34.75 -20.92 14.18
C VAL A 108 -34.10 -21.65 15.34
N SER A 109 -33.09 -22.48 15.06
CA SER A 109 -32.33 -23.21 16.09
C SER A 109 -30.86 -23.29 15.66
N THR A 110 -29.97 -23.19 16.65
CA THR A 110 -28.53 -23.36 16.49
C THR A 110 -28.04 -24.68 17.12
N GLU A 111 -28.86 -25.33 17.92
CA GLU A 111 -28.54 -26.60 18.58
C GLU A 111 -29.64 -27.64 18.32
N PRO A 112 -29.32 -28.91 18.03
CA PRO A 112 -27.96 -29.49 17.86
C PRO A 112 -27.34 -29.17 16.50
N HIS A 113 -28.07 -28.49 15.59
CA HIS A 113 -27.61 -28.05 14.26
C HIS A 113 -28.36 -26.80 13.85
N LEU A 114 -27.84 -26.11 12.85
CA LEU A 114 -28.48 -24.94 12.28
C LEU A 114 -29.78 -25.36 11.56
N VAL A 115 -30.91 -24.77 11.96
CA VAL A 115 -32.18 -24.90 11.27
C VAL A 115 -32.58 -23.53 10.72
N GLY A 116 -32.52 -23.41 9.40
CA GLY A 116 -32.88 -22.19 8.70
C GLY A 116 -34.33 -22.12 8.33
N ALA A 117 -34.97 -20.97 8.56
CA ALA A 117 -36.25 -20.63 7.95
C ALA A 117 -35.98 -20.12 6.53
N ILE A 118 -36.23 -20.95 5.54
CA ILE A 118 -35.95 -20.66 4.15
C ILE A 118 -37.20 -20.38 3.33
N ARG A 119 -37.09 -19.58 2.28
CA ARG A 119 -38.15 -19.35 1.30
C ARG A 119 -37.57 -19.55 -0.10
N ALA A 120 -38.23 -20.39 -0.91
CA ALA A 120 -37.87 -20.62 -2.30
C ALA A 120 -37.93 -19.30 -3.08
N CYS A 121 -36.93 -19.03 -3.91
CA CYS A 121 -36.91 -17.85 -4.76
C CYS A 121 -37.65 -18.13 -6.07
N ALA A 122 -38.59 -17.26 -6.43
CA ALA A 122 -39.20 -17.28 -7.73
C ALA A 122 -38.19 -16.85 -8.79
N ILE A 123 -37.86 -17.71 -9.74
CA ILE A 123 -37.01 -17.39 -10.88
C ILE A 123 -37.89 -16.83 -11.99
N ARG A 124 -37.47 -15.71 -12.56
CA ARG A 124 -38.16 -15.10 -13.70
C ARG A 124 -38.08 -16.06 -14.88
N LYS A 125 -39.24 -16.36 -15.49
CA LYS A 125 -39.30 -17.23 -16.67
C LYS A 125 -38.59 -16.58 -17.82
N TYR A 126 -37.75 -17.32 -18.51
CA TYR A 126 -37.08 -16.89 -19.73
C TYR A 126 -37.96 -17.28 -20.92
N ASP A 127 -38.18 -16.31 -21.81
CA ASP A 127 -38.85 -16.53 -23.08
C ASP A 127 -37.81 -16.91 -24.13
N ILE A 128 -37.89 -18.08 -24.69
CA ILE A 128 -36.95 -18.62 -25.68
C ILE A 128 -36.94 -17.79 -26.97
N GLU A 129 -38.05 -17.10 -27.28
CA GLU A 129 -38.14 -16.21 -28.46
C GLU A 129 -37.48 -14.84 -28.24
N ASN A 130 -36.94 -14.55 -27.06
CA ASN A 130 -36.29 -13.31 -26.77
C ASN A 130 -34.97 -13.17 -27.57
N GLU A 131 -34.97 -12.34 -28.60
CA GLU A 131 -33.83 -12.10 -29.50
C GLU A 131 -32.59 -11.62 -28.75
N TYR A 132 -32.76 -10.75 -27.75
CA TYR A 132 -31.67 -10.25 -26.90
C TYR A 132 -31.01 -11.38 -26.09
N GLY A 133 -31.84 -12.25 -25.50
CA GLY A 133 -31.35 -13.42 -24.75
C GLY A 133 -30.58 -14.41 -25.64
N GLN A 134 -31.05 -14.65 -26.86
CA GLN A 134 -30.34 -15.49 -27.84
C GLN A 134 -29.01 -14.88 -28.26
N ALA A 135 -28.95 -13.55 -28.49
CA ALA A 135 -27.71 -12.85 -28.81
C ALA A 135 -26.72 -12.91 -27.66
N LEU A 136 -27.20 -12.74 -26.42
CA LEU A 136 -26.40 -12.83 -25.23
C LEU A 136 -25.81 -14.24 -25.03
N ILE A 137 -26.57 -15.29 -25.24
CA ILE A 137 -26.09 -16.68 -25.17
C ILE A 137 -24.97 -16.91 -26.19
N ARG A 138 -25.09 -16.42 -27.42
CA ARG A 138 -24.03 -16.54 -28.43
C ARG A 138 -22.77 -15.78 -28.02
N SER A 139 -22.94 -14.56 -27.50
CA SER A 139 -21.83 -13.75 -27.00
C SER A 139 -21.15 -14.43 -25.82
N ALA A 140 -21.92 -14.97 -24.88
CA ALA A 140 -21.40 -15.69 -23.71
C ALA A 140 -20.60 -16.94 -24.10
N LYS A 141 -21.07 -17.70 -25.11
CA LYS A 141 -20.34 -18.85 -25.65
C LYS A 141 -18.96 -18.42 -26.21
N SER A 142 -18.93 -17.34 -26.99
CA SER A 142 -17.69 -16.81 -27.55
C SER A 142 -16.72 -16.27 -26.48
N ILE A 143 -17.24 -15.56 -25.46
CA ILE A 143 -16.43 -15.08 -24.35
C ILE A 143 -15.86 -16.27 -23.55
N PHE A 144 -16.68 -17.30 -23.33
CA PHE A 144 -16.24 -18.49 -22.60
C PHE A 144 -15.19 -19.30 -23.40
N GLU A 145 -15.33 -19.41 -24.72
CA GLU A 145 -14.31 -20.01 -25.59
C GLU A 145 -12.97 -19.26 -25.47
N GLY A 146 -13.00 -17.92 -25.45
CA GLY A 146 -11.81 -17.10 -25.23
C GLY A 146 -11.18 -17.38 -23.86
N TYR A 147 -11.98 -17.38 -22.80
CA TYR A 147 -11.51 -17.73 -21.47
C TYR A 147 -10.90 -19.14 -21.41
N ALA A 148 -11.53 -20.13 -22.05
CA ALA A 148 -11.06 -21.52 -22.05
C ALA A 148 -9.70 -21.68 -22.74
N GLN A 149 -9.36 -20.83 -23.71
CA GLN A 149 -8.04 -20.84 -24.37
C GLN A 149 -6.94 -20.38 -23.42
N SER A 150 -7.23 -19.42 -22.53
CA SER A 150 -6.28 -18.91 -21.51
C SER A 150 -6.31 -19.70 -20.19
N ALA A 151 -7.20 -20.69 -20.06
CA ALA A 151 -7.35 -21.49 -18.84
C ALA A 151 -7.10 -22.99 -19.11
N PRO A 152 -5.85 -23.45 -19.21
CA PRO A 152 -5.48 -24.83 -19.57
C PRO A 152 -5.96 -25.88 -18.57
N GLN A 153 -6.37 -25.48 -17.38
CA GLN A 153 -6.91 -26.39 -16.35
C GLN A 153 -8.37 -26.78 -16.60
N LEU A 154 -9.05 -26.13 -17.55
CA LEU A 154 -10.44 -26.40 -17.84
C LEU A 154 -10.61 -27.68 -18.68
N SER A 155 -11.44 -28.63 -18.18
CA SER A 155 -11.68 -29.87 -18.92
C SER A 155 -12.40 -29.59 -20.24
N PRO A 156 -12.01 -30.22 -21.36
CA PRO A 156 -12.70 -30.10 -22.64
C PRO A 156 -14.20 -30.46 -22.59
N ASP A 157 -14.58 -31.35 -21.68
CA ASP A 157 -15.96 -31.74 -21.47
C ASP A 157 -16.85 -30.61 -20.97
N ILE A 158 -16.27 -29.69 -20.17
CA ILE A 158 -16.95 -28.48 -19.69
C ILE A 158 -17.22 -27.53 -20.86
N VAL A 159 -16.24 -27.36 -21.73
CA VAL A 159 -16.38 -26.49 -22.92
C VAL A 159 -17.48 -27.01 -23.84
N LEU A 160 -17.48 -28.30 -24.12
CA LEU A 160 -18.52 -28.93 -24.93
C LEU A 160 -19.90 -28.81 -24.29
N SER A 161 -19.99 -28.94 -22.96
CA SER A 161 -21.25 -28.81 -22.22
C SER A 161 -21.82 -27.38 -22.34
N VAL A 162 -20.99 -26.37 -22.25
CA VAL A 162 -21.40 -24.95 -22.36
C VAL A 162 -21.99 -24.65 -23.74
N LEU A 163 -21.44 -25.23 -24.79
CA LEU A 163 -21.95 -25.05 -26.16
C LEU A 163 -23.36 -25.60 -26.34
N GLY A 164 -23.76 -26.62 -25.53
CA GLY A 164 -25.07 -27.25 -25.57
C GLY A 164 -26.19 -26.50 -24.83
N PHE A 165 -25.90 -25.44 -24.08
CA PHE A 165 -26.93 -24.70 -23.36
C PHE A 165 -27.71 -23.72 -24.26
N ASP A 166 -29.06 -23.72 -24.10
CA ASP A 166 -29.97 -22.78 -24.77
C ASP A 166 -30.71 -21.88 -23.78
N HIS A 167 -30.55 -22.12 -22.47
CA HIS A 167 -31.17 -21.32 -21.41
C HIS A 167 -30.09 -20.46 -20.71
N PRO A 168 -30.25 -19.13 -20.67
CA PRO A 168 -29.19 -18.23 -20.17
C PRO A 168 -28.86 -18.43 -18.70
N GLY A 169 -29.87 -18.73 -17.87
CA GLY A 169 -29.73 -18.98 -16.46
C GLY A 169 -28.97 -20.25 -16.11
N ASP A 170 -29.27 -21.35 -16.82
CA ASP A 170 -28.60 -22.63 -16.60
C ASP A 170 -27.16 -22.60 -17.09
N MET A 171 -26.95 -21.95 -18.22
CA MET A 171 -25.61 -21.70 -18.73
C MET A 171 -24.76 -20.89 -17.74
N ALA A 172 -25.31 -19.81 -17.17
CA ALA A 172 -24.63 -18.99 -16.21
C ALA A 172 -24.27 -19.77 -14.93
N ASP A 173 -25.19 -20.57 -14.43
CA ASP A 173 -25.00 -21.39 -13.24
C ASP A 173 -23.93 -22.48 -13.48
N PHE A 174 -23.96 -23.12 -14.65
CA PHE A 174 -22.99 -24.13 -15.01
C PHE A 174 -21.58 -23.57 -15.16
N ILE A 175 -21.43 -22.46 -15.86
CA ILE A 175 -20.14 -21.81 -16.03
C ILE A 175 -19.60 -21.34 -14.66
N ALA A 176 -20.38 -20.58 -13.87
CA ALA A 176 -19.96 -20.07 -12.57
C ALA A 176 -19.56 -21.18 -11.58
N GLY A 177 -20.16 -22.38 -11.73
CA GLY A 177 -19.83 -23.56 -10.93
C GLY A 177 -18.49 -24.23 -11.31
N ASN A 178 -18.01 -24.06 -12.55
CA ASN A 178 -16.87 -24.79 -13.09
C ASN A 178 -15.62 -23.94 -13.36
N ILE A 179 -15.70 -22.63 -13.18
CA ILE A 179 -14.55 -21.71 -13.35
C ILE A 179 -14.02 -21.23 -12.00
N ALA A 180 -12.77 -20.75 -11.97
CA ALA A 180 -12.12 -20.24 -10.78
C ALA A 180 -12.51 -18.77 -10.58
N LEU A 181 -13.64 -18.51 -9.89
CA LEU A 181 -14.02 -17.17 -9.45
C LEU A 181 -13.83 -17.03 -7.95
N GLU A 182 -13.59 -15.82 -7.49
CA GLU A 182 -13.58 -15.49 -6.06
C GLU A 182 -14.97 -15.74 -5.42
N LEU A 183 -14.99 -16.05 -4.14
CA LEU A 183 -16.22 -16.35 -3.41
C LEU A 183 -17.29 -15.26 -3.51
N PRO A 184 -16.98 -13.95 -3.35
CA PRO A 184 -17.94 -12.87 -3.51
C PRO A 184 -18.52 -12.78 -4.93
N ASP A 185 -17.70 -13.03 -5.94
CA ASP A 185 -18.10 -12.98 -7.35
C ASP A 185 -19.03 -14.17 -7.68
N ARG A 186 -18.69 -15.39 -7.23
CA ARG A 186 -19.59 -16.56 -7.33
C ARG A 186 -20.92 -16.32 -6.63
N GLN A 187 -20.89 -15.81 -5.42
CA GLN A 187 -22.11 -15.53 -4.66
C GLN A 187 -22.97 -14.46 -5.37
N SER A 188 -22.33 -13.47 -5.95
CA SER A 188 -23.01 -12.41 -6.69
C SER A 188 -23.78 -12.92 -7.92
N VAL A 189 -23.25 -13.95 -8.59
CA VAL A 189 -23.94 -14.65 -9.68
C VAL A 189 -25.11 -15.47 -9.15
N LEU A 190 -24.93 -16.15 -8.01
CA LEU A 190 -26.01 -16.91 -7.38
C LEU A 190 -27.19 -16.01 -6.98
N GLU A 191 -26.91 -14.80 -6.51
CA GLU A 191 -27.91 -13.83 -6.01
C GLU A 191 -28.75 -13.19 -7.10
N GLU A 192 -28.27 -13.17 -8.35
CA GLU A 192 -29.05 -12.65 -9.47
C GLU A 192 -30.14 -13.67 -9.90
N LEU A 193 -31.39 -13.27 -9.72
CA LEU A 193 -32.56 -14.14 -9.99
C LEU A 193 -33.04 -14.04 -11.44
N ASP A 194 -32.74 -12.93 -12.15
CA ASP A 194 -33.09 -12.78 -13.56
C ASP A 194 -32.09 -13.55 -14.42
N PRO A 195 -32.50 -14.53 -15.24
CA PRO A 195 -31.59 -15.37 -16.02
C PRO A 195 -30.72 -14.58 -17.01
N ILE A 196 -31.27 -13.51 -17.60
CA ILE A 196 -30.56 -12.67 -18.57
C ILE A 196 -29.48 -11.87 -17.86
N LYS A 197 -29.86 -11.14 -16.79
CA LYS A 197 -28.91 -10.32 -16.00
C LYS A 197 -27.82 -11.16 -15.34
N ARG A 198 -28.14 -12.41 -14.96
CA ARG A 198 -27.18 -13.35 -14.42
C ARG A 198 -26.11 -13.69 -15.46
N LEU A 199 -26.52 -13.99 -16.69
CA LEU A 199 -25.58 -14.28 -17.77
C LEU A 199 -24.77 -13.04 -18.16
N GLU A 200 -25.37 -11.85 -18.20
CA GLU A 200 -24.66 -10.58 -18.40
C GLU A 200 -23.57 -10.38 -17.36
N LYS A 201 -23.93 -10.54 -16.08
CA LYS A 201 -23.02 -10.44 -14.97
C LYS A 201 -21.85 -11.41 -15.06
N LEU A 202 -22.17 -12.65 -15.42
CA LEU A 202 -21.13 -13.66 -15.62
C LEU A 202 -20.20 -13.31 -16.78
N CYS A 203 -20.72 -12.78 -17.89
CA CYS A 203 -19.89 -12.34 -19.01
C CYS A 203 -18.88 -11.25 -18.59
N VAL A 204 -19.32 -10.32 -17.75
CA VAL A 204 -18.41 -9.28 -17.22
C VAL A 204 -17.30 -9.89 -16.35
N LEU A 205 -17.66 -10.87 -15.50
CA LEU A 205 -16.68 -11.58 -14.67
C LEU A 205 -15.72 -12.41 -15.51
N LEU A 206 -16.21 -13.13 -16.52
CA LEU A 206 -15.37 -13.89 -17.46
C LEU A 206 -14.35 -13.01 -18.19
N LEU A 207 -14.78 -11.84 -18.66
CA LEU A 207 -13.86 -10.88 -19.32
C LEU A 207 -12.81 -10.34 -18.36
N LYS A 208 -13.17 -10.14 -17.08
CA LYS A 208 -12.23 -9.73 -16.02
C LYS A 208 -11.20 -10.83 -15.79
N GLU A 209 -11.65 -12.07 -15.62
CA GLU A 209 -10.76 -13.22 -15.36
C GLU A 209 -9.87 -13.54 -16.58
N SER A 210 -10.41 -13.48 -17.81
CA SER A 210 -9.59 -13.66 -19.03
C SER A 210 -8.42 -12.68 -19.06
N ARG A 211 -8.66 -11.41 -18.73
CA ARG A 211 -7.58 -10.40 -18.69
C ARG A 211 -6.55 -10.67 -17.60
N LEU A 212 -7.00 -11.18 -16.44
CA LEU A 212 -6.07 -11.55 -15.37
C LEU A 212 -5.17 -12.71 -15.79
N LEU A 213 -5.75 -13.75 -16.43
CA LEU A 213 -4.99 -14.87 -16.98
C LEU A 213 -4.01 -14.44 -18.10
N GLU A 214 -4.43 -13.54 -19.00
CA GLU A 214 -3.53 -12.97 -20.01
C GLU A 214 -2.33 -12.25 -19.35
N TYR A 215 -2.54 -11.48 -18.29
CA TYR A 215 -1.45 -10.83 -17.56
C TYR A 215 -0.56 -11.84 -16.81
N GLU A 216 -1.14 -12.89 -16.24
CA GLU A 216 -0.38 -13.97 -15.61
C GLU A 216 0.50 -14.70 -16.63
N ASP A 217 -0.02 -15.00 -17.81
CA ASP A 217 0.74 -15.60 -18.91
C ASP A 217 1.85 -14.65 -19.42
N GLU A 218 1.57 -13.36 -19.61
CA GLU A 218 2.59 -12.38 -19.99
C GLU A 218 3.71 -12.28 -18.93
N ILE A 219 3.34 -12.33 -17.64
CA ILE A 219 4.31 -12.32 -16.54
C ILE A 219 5.12 -13.62 -16.55
N GLN A 220 4.48 -14.77 -16.73
CA GLN A 220 5.17 -16.06 -16.81
C GLN A 220 6.11 -16.14 -18.02
N GLU A 221 5.67 -15.67 -19.19
CA GLU A 221 6.52 -15.58 -20.36
C GLU A 221 7.73 -14.64 -20.16
N MET A 222 7.51 -13.48 -19.49
CA MET A 222 8.61 -12.57 -19.16
C MET A 222 9.59 -13.21 -18.16
N VAL A 223 9.10 -13.92 -17.17
CA VAL A 223 9.93 -14.65 -16.18
C VAL A 223 10.67 -15.81 -16.87
N GLN A 224 9.95 -16.59 -17.69
CA GLN A 224 10.54 -17.70 -18.43
C GLN A 224 11.63 -17.21 -19.39
N LYS A 225 11.34 -16.13 -20.14
CA LYS A 225 12.31 -15.52 -21.05
C LYS A 225 13.54 -14.96 -20.32
N GLN A 226 13.34 -14.42 -19.13
CA GLN A 226 14.43 -13.93 -18.28
C GLN A 226 15.25 -15.10 -17.68
N MET A 227 14.57 -16.21 -17.38
CA MET A 227 15.24 -17.47 -16.97
C MET A 227 15.96 -18.13 -18.14
N ASP A 228 15.35 -18.19 -19.33
CA ASP A 228 15.95 -18.75 -20.54
C ASP A 228 17.14 -17.92 -21.01
N ASP A 229 17.05 -16.58 -20.98
CA ASP A 229 18.16 -15.68 -21.27
C ASP A 229 19.30 -15.86 -20.27
N SER A 230 19.00 -16.04 -18.98
CA SER A 230 19.98 -16.32 -17.93
C SER A 230 20.59 -17.71 -18.09
N GLN A 231 19.80 -18.73 -18.41
CA GLN A 231 20.28 -20.08 -18.70
C GLN A 231 21.07 -20.12 -20.01
N ARG A 232 20.65 -19.39 -21.04
CA ARG A 232 21.35 -19.29 -22.32
C ARG A 232 22.67 -18.53 -22.18
N GLU A 233 22.71 -17.46 -21.38
CA GLU A 233 23.95 -16.75 -21.05
C GLU A 233 24.88 -17.62 -20.21
N TYR A 234 24.35 -18.38 -19.26
CA TYR A 234 25.08 -19.38 -18.49
C TYR A 234 25.61 -20.49 -19.42
N TYR A 235 24.75 -21.04 -20.30
CA TYR A 235 25.14 -22.11 -21.22
C TYR A 235 26.18 -21.63 -22.26
N LEU A 236 26.04 -20.42 -22.75
CA LEU A 236 27.00 -19.77 -23.65
C LEU A 236 28.34 -19.47 -22.91
N ARG A 237 28.26 -19.06 -21.63
CA ARG A 237 29.48 -18.93 -20.81
C ARG A 237 30.14 -20.25 -20.53
N GLU A 238 29.38 -21.31 -20.28
CA GLU A 238 29.92 -22.65 -20.13
C GLU A 238 30.48 -23.19 -21.44
N GLN A 239 29.82 -22.98 -22.59
CA GLN A 239 30.37 -23.28 -23.91
C GLN A 239 31.64 -22.48 -24.20
N LEU A 240 31.69 -21.20 -23.87
CA LEU A 240 32.90 -20.39 -23.96
C LEU A 240 34.00 -20.89 -23.04
N LYS A 241 33.69 -21.35 -21.82
CA LYS A 241 34.66 -21.99 -20.93
C LYS A 241 35.16 -23.30 -21.50
N VAL A 242 34.27 -24.16 -22.01
CA VAL A 242 34.66 -25.44 -22.65
C VAL A 242 35.46 -25.18 -23.92
N ILE A 243 35.08 -24.22 -24.76
CA ILE A 243 35.83 -23.85 -25.96
C ILE A 243 37.14 -23.16 -25.60
N SER A 244 37.19 -22.33 -24.57
CA SER A 244 38.42 -21.70 -24.08
C SER A 244 39.34 -22.72 -23.38
N SER A 245 38.77 -23.74 -22.73
CA SER A 245 39.59 -24.87 -22.18
C SER A 245 40.12 -25.80 -23.27
N GLN A 246 39.43 -25.90 -24.41
CA GLN A 246 39.93 -26.60 -25.60
C GLN A 246 40.90 -25.76 -26.46
N LEU A 247 40.83 -24.44 -26.38
CA LEU A 247 41.71 -23.49 -27.07
C LEU A 247 42.95 -23.08 -26.25
N ASN A 248 42.84 -23.11 -24.93
CA ASN A 248 43.98 -22.93 -24.03
C ASN A 248 44.55 -24.30 -23.63
N ASN A 249 45.67 -24.64 -24.22
CA ASN A 249 46.53 -25.78 -23.91
C ASN A 249 46.32 -26.33 -22.47
N GLY A 250 45.55 -27.38 -22.37
CA GLY A 250 45.56 -28.48 -21.41
C GLY A 250 46.15 -28.20 -20.02
N VAL A 251 45.43 -27.52 -19.13
CA VAL A 251 45.61 -27.76 -17.69
C VAL A 251 44.98 -29.12 -17.44
N SER A 252 45.78 -30.10 -17.00
CA SER A 252 45.25 -31.41 -16.67
C SER A 252 44.25 -31.29 -15.49
N PRO A 253 43.27 -32.17 -15.37
CA PRO A 253 42.34 -32.14 -14.20
C PRO A 253 43.10 -32.19 -12.86
N GLU A 254 44.25 -32.81 -12.82
CA GLU A 254 45.13 -32.88 -11.66
C GLU A 254 45.78 -31.52 -11.35
N GLU A 255 46.20 -30.79 -12.38
CA GLU A 255 46.71 -29.42 -12.22
C GLU A 255 45.62 -28.44 -11.74
N GLU A 256 44.38 -28.54 -12.22
CA GLU A 256 43.24 -27.75 -11.76
C GLU A 256 42.96 -27.99 -10.25
N ILE A 257 42.95 -29.26 -9.83
CA ILE A 257 42.70 -29.60 -8.42
C ILE A 257 43.86 -29.13 -7.54
N GLN A 258 45.13 -29.25 -8.02
CA GLN A 258 46.26 -28.71 -7.30
C GLN A 258 46.20 -27.20 -7.17
N GLU A 259 45.77 -26.48 -8.21
CA GLU A 259 45.55 -25.05 -8.17
C GLU A 259 44.48 -24.66 -7.13
N PHE A 260 43.36 -25.42 -7.04
CA PHE A 260 42.36 -25.22 -5.98
C PHE A 260 42.95 -25.45 -4.59
N ARG A 261 43.73 -26.51 -4.38
CA ARG A 261 44.39 -26.80 -3.10
C ARG A 261 45.35 -25.67 -2.70
N ASP A 262 46.13 -25.16 -3.61
CA ASP A 262 47.08 -24.07 -3.36
C ASP A 262 46.34 -22.76 -3.01
N LYS A 263 45.26 -22.43 -3.74
CA LYS A 263 44.39 -21.29 -3.43
C LYS A 263 43.72 -21.42 -2.07
N ILE A 264 43.20 -22.59 -1.71
CA ILE A 264 42.61 -22.87 -0.40
C ILE A 264 43.62 -22.71 0.73
N ALA A 265 44.84 -23.23 0.53
CA ALA A 265 45.92 -23.08 1.51
C ALA A 265 46.27 -21.62 1.80
N ALA A 266 46.20 -20.76 0.77
CA ALA A 266 46.46 -19.33 0.85
C ALA A 266 45.29 -18.50 1.46
N LEU A 267 44.05 -19.07 1.58
CA LEU A 267 42.93 -18.35 2.11
C LEU A 267 43.11 -17.97 3.60
N PRO A 268 42.77 -16.75 4.01
CA PRO A 268 42.82 -16.31 5.41
C PRO A 268 41.54 -16.74 6.18
N VAL A 269 41.21 -18.03 6.18
CA VAL A 269 40.07 -18.62 6.88
C VAL A 269 40.54 -19.60 7.94
N ASP A 270 39.65 -19.96 8.87
CA ASP A 270 39.95 -20.90 9.95
C ASP A 270 40.28 -22.30 9.42
N GLY A 271 40.99 -23.11 10.24
CA GLY A 271 41.43 -24.46 9.84
C GLY A 271 40.27 -25.40 9.51
N ALA A 272 39.14 -25.30 10.22
CA ALA A 272 37.96 -26.13 9.96
C ALA A 272 37.32 -25.82 8.59
N SER A 273 37.28 -24.55 8.20
CA SER A 273 36.80 -24.12 6.88
C SER A 273 37.75 -24.60 5.77
N LYS A 274 39.07 -24.47 5.96
CA LYS A 274 40.05 -25.02 5.00
C LYS A 274 39.89 -26.50 4.80
N GLU A 275 39.78 -27.26 5.91
CA GLU A 275 39.61 -28.72 5.85
C GLU A 275 38.34 -29.10 5.08
N LYS A 276 37.25 -28.35 5.26
CA LYS A 276 35.99 -28.58 4.54
C LYS A 276 36.13 -28.35 3.04
N LEU A 277 36.82 -27.27 2.64
CA LEU A 277 37.10 -27.00 1.22
C LEU A 277 38.06 -28.06 0.61
N LEU A 278 39.08 -28.49 1.34
CA LEU A 278 40.00 -29.55 0.88
C LEU A 278 39.23 -30.87 0.69
N ARG A 279 38.35 -31.25 1.61
CA ARG A 279 37.47 -32.42 1.43
C ARG A 279 36.60 -32.33 0.18
N GLU A 280 36.18 -31.12 -0.21
CA GLU A 280 35.43 -30.95 -1.46
C GLU A 280 36.33 -31.08 -2.70
N CYS A 281 37.61 -30.63 -2.63
CA CYS A 281 38.60 -30.94 -3.66
C CYS A 281 38.82 -32.45 -3.80
N ASP A 282 38.94 -33.18 -2.68
CA ASP A 282 39.09 -34.64 -2.69
C ASP A 282 37.85 -35.37 -3.26
N ARG A 283 36.66 -34.77 -3.13
CA ARG A 283 35.45 -35.26 -3.80
C ARG A 283 35.47 -34.97 -5.30
N LEU A 284 35.89 -33.76 -5.70
CA LEU A 284 36.04 -33.40 -7.11
C LEU A 284 37.00 -34.32 -7.83
N GLU A 285 38.10 -34.70 -7.19
CA GLU A 285 39.10 -35.66 -7.71
C GLU A 285 38.50 -37.03 -8.00
N ARG A 286 37.51 -37.47 -7.22
CA ARG A 286 36.87 -38.80 -7.36
C ARG A 286 35.73 -38.82 -8.40
N TYR A 287 35.21 -37.68 -8.77
CA TYR A 287 34.14 -37.60 -9.76
C TYR A 287 34.67 -37.69 -11.19
N ALA A 288 33.89 -38.30 -12.08
CA ALA A 288 34.22 -38.25 -13.51
C ALA A 288 34.18 -36.80 -14.00
N VAL A 289 35.16 -36.36 -14.75
CA VAL A 289 35.36 -34.94 -15.15
C VAL A 289 34.12 -34.30 -15.78
N GLN A 290 33.29 -35.08 -16.48
CA GLN A 290 32.07 -34.63 -17.15
C GLN A 290 30.81 -34.96 -16.37
N SER A 291 30.88 -35.34 -15.09
CA SER A 291 29.70 -35.63 -14.30
C SER A 291 29.04 -34.33 -13.80
N PRO A 292 27.70 -34.29 -13.66
CA PRO A 292 27.00 -33.14 -13.07
C PRO A 292 27.49 -32.80 -11.65
N GLU A 293 27.89 -33.83 -10.87
CA GLU A 293 28.41 -33.67 -9.51
C GLU A 293 29.76 -32.96 -9.52
N ALA A 294 30.65 -33.26 -10.50
CA ALA A 294 31.92 -32.56 -10.67
C ALA A 294 31.70 -31.09 -10.98
N ALA A 295 30.73 -30.77 -11.85
CA ALA A 295 30.38 -29.39 -12.16
C ALA A 295 29.86 -28.63 -10.92
N VAL A 296 29.03 -29.27 -10.09
CA VAL A 296 28.52 -28.67 -8.83
C VAL A 296 29.66 -28.41 -7.86
N SER A 297 30.54 -29.37 -7.63
CA SER A 297 31.71 -29.22 -6.72
C SER A 297 32.70 -28.18 -7.25
N ARG A 298 32.94 -28.10 -8.55
CA ARG A 298 33.80 -27.09 -9.19
C ARG A 298 33.21 -25.68 -8.98
N ASN A 299 31.95 -25.46 -9.35
CA ASN A 299 31.27 -24.16 -9.16
C ASN A 299 31.24 -23.73 -7.70
N TYR A 300 31.07 -24.65 -6.76
CA TYR A 300 31.14 -24.38 -5.33
C TYR A 300 32.54 -23.91 -4.92
N LEU A 301 33.59 -24.59 -5.32
CA LEU A 301 34.97 -24.23 -5.01
C LEU A 301 35.36 -22.90 -5.65
N GLU A 302 35.00 -22.67 -6.91
CA GLU A 302 35.21 -21.39 -7.59
C GLU A 302 34.51 -20.26 -6.84
N THR A 303 33.22 -20.42 -6.48
CA THR A 303 32.47 -19.43 -5.73
C THR A 303 33.11 -19.10 -4.37
N CYS A 304 33.56 -20.12 -3.65
CA CYS A 304 34.23 -19.93 -2.36
C CYS A 304 35.58 -19.20 -2.51
N LEU A 305 36.32 -19.48 -3.58
CA LEU A 305 37.65 -18.90 -3.85
C LEU A 305 37.56 -17.47 -4.41
N ASP A 306 36.48 -17.16 -5.12
CA ASP A 306 36.25 -15.84 -5.68
C ASP A 306 35.85 -14.79 -4.62
N LEU A 307 35.41 -15.25 -3.45
CA LEU A 307 35.06 -14.34 -2.37
C LEU A 307 36.30 -13.55 -1.89
N PRO A 308 36.10 -12.27 -1.55
CA PRO A 308 37.21 -11.39 -1.18
C PRO A 308 37.68 -11.61 0.27
N TRP A 309 38.04 -12.82 0.64
CA TRP A 309 38.51 -13.16 1.98
C TRP A 309 39.67 -12.28 2.43
N GLY A 310 39.50 -11.55 3.55
CA GLY A 310 40.55 -10.71 4.11
C GLY A 310 40.93 -9.49 3.26
N LYS A 311 40.23 -9.23 2.15
CA LYS A 311 40.48 -8.06 1.30
C LYS A 311 39.61 -6.89 1.79
N TYR A 312 40.24 -5.97 2.54
CA TYR A 312 39.57 -4.79 3.08
C TYR A 312 39.95 -3.54 2.32
N THR A 313 38.96 -2.66 2.06
CA THR A 313 39.23 -1.28 1.64
C THR A 313 39.59 -0.42 2.86
N LYS A 314 40.49 0.53 2.70
CA LYS A 314 40.85 1.45 3.76
C LYS A 314 39.77 2.53 3.91
N ASP A 315 39.17 2.60 5.08
CA ASP A 315 38.15 3.62 5.40
C ASP A 315 38.76 5.01 5.42
N ASN A 316 38.10 5.94 4.74
CA ASN A 316 38.40 7.36 4.83
C ASN A 316 37.36 8.01 5.77
N LEU A 317 37.80 8.42 6.94
CA LEU A 317 36.97 8.99 7.98
C LEU A 317 37.18 10.52 8.14
N ASP A 318 37.72 11.18 7.09
CA ASP A 318 37.83 12.64 7.03
C ASP A 318 36.45 13.28 6.89
N LEU A 319 35.94 13.86 7.98
CA LEU A 319 34.61 14.48 8.06
C LEU A 319 34.48 15.69 7.12
N ALA A 320 35.55 16.47 6.95
CA ALA A 320 35.53 17.65 6.08
C ALA A 320 35.36 17.23 4.61
N ARG A 321 36.07 16.18 4.20
CA ARG A 321 35.96 15.60 2.87
C ARG A 321 34.59 14.95 2.66
N ALA A 322 34.10 14.22 3.66
CA ALA A 322 32.78 13.57 3.61
C ALA A 322 31.67 14.62 3.44
N ASN A 323 31.70 15.69 4.25
CA ASN A 323 30.76 16.79 4.13
C ASN A 323 30.80 17.41 2.72
N LYS A 324 31.97 17.66 2.18
CA LYS A 324 32.12 18.21 0.81
C LYS A 324 31.52 17.31 -0.26
N ILE A 325 31.66 15.98 -0.12
CA ILE A 325 31.08 15.01 -1.05
C ILE A 325 29.55 15.01 -0.93
N LEU A 326 29.02 14.98 0.30
CA LEU A 326 27.58 15.00 0.56
C LEU A 326 26.91 16.28 0.07
N GLU A 327 27.59 17.44 0.26
CA GLU A 327 27.11 18.74 -0.25
C GLU A 327 27.16 18.83 -1.78
N ALA A 328 28.16 18.22 -2.40
CA ALA A 328 28.29 18.18 -3.86
C ALA A 328 27.23 17.28 -4.53
N ASP A 329 26.81 16.18 -3.84
CA ASP A 329 25.91 15.20 -4.40
C ASP A 329 24.42 15.47 -4.11
N HIS A 330 24.13 16.12 -2.98
CA HIS A 330 22.78 16.32 -2.49
C HIS A 330 22.54 17.78 -2.11
N TYR A 331 21.48 18.37 -2.65
CA TYR A 331 21.02 19.68 -2.22
C TYR A 331 20.08 19.53 -1.01
N GLY A 332 20.18 20.41 -0.03
CA GLY A 332 19.38 20.33 1.20
C GLY A 332 19.77 19.15 2.09
N LEU A 333 18.79 18.47 2.68
CA LEU A 333 18.96 17.29 3.55
C LEU A 333 19.93 17.53 4.73
N LYS A 334 19.91 18.73 5.34
CA LYS A 334 20.86 19.14 6.40
C LYS A 334 20.92 18.12 7.54
N LYS A 335 19.76 17.74 8.13
CA LYS A 335 19.67 16.77 9.23
C LYS A 335 20.24 15.39 8.85
N VAL A 336 19.93 14.92 7.63
CA VAL A 336 20.43 13.62 7.13
C VAL A 336 21.95 13.63 7.00
N LYS A 337 22.51 14.69 6.45
CA LYS A 337 23.96 14.85 6.29
C LYS A 337 24.66 14.94 7.65
N GLU A 338 24.10 15.69 8.58
CA GLU A 338 24.62 15.82 9.94
C GLU A 338 24.65 14.47 10.66
N ARG A 339 23.56 13.72 10.63
CA ARG A 339 23.51 12.36 11.20
C ARG A 339 24.50 11.39 10.57
N ILE A 340 24.70 11.47 9.26
CA ILE A 340 25.71 10.69 8.56
C ILE A 340 27.12 11.07 9.03
N LEU A 341 27.39 12.36 9.21
CA LEU A 341 28.69 12.84 9.70
C LEU A 341 28.91 12.44 11.15
N GLU A 342 27.90 12.50 12.02
CA GLU A 342 27.94 11.99 13.38
C GLU A 342 28.26 10.50 13.41
N PHE A 343 27.58 9.69 12.59
CA PHE A 343 27.86 8.28 12.43
C PHE A 343 29.33 8.01 12.01
N MET A 344 29.84 8.78 11.05
CA MET A 344 31.23 8.67 10.61
C MET A 344 32.20 9.11 11.72
N ALA A 345 31.86 10.11 12.52
CA ALA A 345 32.66 10.57 13.63
C ALA A 345 32.78 9.51 14.74
N VAL A 346 31.65 8.91 15.14
CA VAL A 346 31.65 7.81 16.12
C VAL A 346 32.52 6.66 15.62
N ARG A 347 32.40 6.27 14.36
CA ARG A 347 33.23 5.21 13.79
C ARG A 347 34.72 5.57 13.66
N SER A 348 35.04 6.87 13.58
CA SER A 348 36.44 7.34 13.62
C SER A 348 37.04 7.21 15.03
N LEU A 349 36.25 7.43 16.06
CA LEU A 349 36.69 7.36 17.46
C LEU A 349 36.73 5.94 18.00
N ALA A 350 35.76 5.10 17.54
CA ALA A 350 35.60 3.73 17.99
C ALA A 350 35.40 2.79 16.79
N PRO A 351 36.48 2.40 16.08
CA PRO A 351 36.40 1.58 14.85
C PRO A 351 35.78 0.21 15.06
N ASP A 352 35.86 -0.33 16.28
CA ASP A 352 35.37 -1.66 16.64
C ASP A 352 33.92 -1.65 17.18
N VAL A 353 33.31 -0.50 17.34
CA VAL A 353 31.87 -0.40 17.69
C VAL A 353 31.09 -0.76 16.44
N GLY A 354 30.70 -2.03 16.39
CA GLY A 354 29.77 -2.56 15.36
C GLY A 354 28.32 -2.32 15.75
N GLY A 355 27.42 -2.45 14.77
CA GLY A 355 26.00 -2.70 15.02
C GLY A 355 25.04 -1.55 14.82
N GLN A 356 25.47 -0.35 14.55
CA GLN A 356 24.53 0.72 14.14
C GLN A 356 24.13 0.53 12.67
N ILE A 357 22.84 0.29 12.44
CA ILE A 357 22.25 0.15 11.11
C ILE A 357 21.46 1.42 10.83
N ILE A 358 21.89 2.18 9.84
CA ILE A 358 21.16 3.37 9.40
C ILE A 358 19.99 2.94 8.52
N CYS A 359 18.79 3.37 8.88
CA CYS A 359 17.59 3.20 8.05
C CYS A 359 17.13 4.56 7.50
N LEU A 360 17.17 4.72 6.19
CA LEU A 360 16.69 5.92 5.50
C LEU A 360 15.21 5.72 5.15
N VAL A 361 14.31 6.42 5.87
CA VAL A 361 12.86 6.32 5.67
C VAL A 361 12.34 7.57 4.96
N GLY A 362 11.43 7.42 4.03
CA GLY A 362 10.77 8.56 3.37
C GLY A 362 10.14 8.19 2.04
N PRO A 363 9.41 9.11 1.43
CA PRO A 363 8.67 8.84 0.19
C PRO A 363 9.60 8.47 -0.98
N PRO A 364 9.05 7.88 -2.04
CA PRO A 364 9.84 7.52 -3.21
C PRO A 364 10.41 8.75 -3.92
N GLY A 365 11.64 8.65 -4.40
CA GLY A 365 12.29 9.70 -5.19
C GLY A 365 12.99 10.79 -4.40
N VAL A 366 13.04 10.72 -3.07
CA VAL A 366 13.77 11.72 -2.23
C VAL A 366 15.29 11.45 -2.13
N GLY A 367 15.79 10.41 -2.80
CA GLY A 367 17.22 10.20 -2.92
C GLY A 367 17.84 9.22 -1.92
N LYS A 368 17.05 8.41 -1.19
CA LYS A 368 17.54 7.41 -0.22
C LYS A 368 18.70 6.57 -0.76
N THR A 369 18.51 5.93 -1.90
CA THR A 369 19.54 5.08 -2.56
C THR A 369 20.77 5.88 -2.99
N SER A 370 20.61 7.14 -3.39
CA SER A 370 21.73 7.98 -3.80
C SER A 370 22.56 8.47 -2.60
N VAL A 371 21.91 8.75 -1.47
CA VAL A 371 22.59 9.09 -0.21
C VAL A 371 23.48 7.94 0.23
N ALA A 372 22.99 6.70 0.27
CA ALA A 372 23.81 5.53 0.62
C ALA A 372 25.03 5.37 -0.29
N LYS A 373 24.88 5.61 -1.60
CA LYS A 373 25.98 5.58 -2.54
C LYS A 373 27.02 6.69 -2.27
N SER A 374 26.56 7.88 -1.88
CA SER A 374 27.46 9.00 -1.53
C SER A 374 28.21 8.73 -0.23
N VAL A 375 27.56 8.07 0.75
CA VAL A 375 28.22 7.60 1.98
C VAL A 375 29.34 6.61 1.65
N ALA A 376 29.07 5.61 0.81
CA ALA A 376 30.10 4.65 0.38
C ALA A 376 31.29 5.35 -0.27
N ARG A 377 31.04 6.33 -1.14
CA ARG A 377 32.09 7.12 -1.78
C ARG A 377 32.86 8.01 -0.80
N ALA A 378 32.18 8.61 0.17
CA ALA A 378 32.80 9.44 1.19
C ALA A 378 33.76 8.61 2.06
N MET A 379 33.33 7.40 2.46
CA MET A 379 34.14 6.46 3.25
C MET A 379 35.19 5.72 2.44
N GLY A 380 35.17 5.78 1.11
CA GLY A 380 36.09 5.02 0.24
C GLY A 380 35.76 3.53 0.17
N ARG A 381 34.55 3.13 0.57
CA ARG A 381 34.10 1.74 0.53
C ARG A 381 33.51 1.35 -0.82
N LYS A 382 33.65 0.09 -1.16
CA LYS A 382 32.91 -0.50 -2.29
C LYS A 382 31.42 -0.53 -1.95
N TYR A 383 30.57 -0.41 -2.96
CA TYR A 383 29.13 -0.32 -2.81
C TYR A 383 28.43 -1.48 -3.51
N ALA A 384 27.54 -2.13 -2.82
CA ALA A 384 26.61 -3.11 -3.39
C ALA A 384 25.18 -2.76 -2.99
N ARG A 385 24.20 -3.16 -3.80
CA ARG A 385 22.78 -2.96 -3.53
C ARG A 385 22.01 -4.27 -3.65
N ILE A 386 21.20 -4.54 -2.66
CA ILE A 386 20.26 -5.68 -2.64
C ILE A 386 18.86 -5.08 -2.56
N SER A 387 17.98 -5.41 -3.51
CA SER A 387 16.56 -5.07 -3.42
C SER A 387 15.82 -6.16 -2.64
N LEU A 388 15.15 -5.78 -1.58
CA LEU A 388 14.36 -6.68 -0.72
C LEU A 388 12.87 -6.70 -1.11
N GLY A 389 12.44 -5.78 -1.98
CA GLY A 389 11.06 -5.76 -2.47
C GLY A 389 10.76 -7.01 -3.30
N GLY A 390 9.77 -7.78 -2.84
CA GLY A 390 9.37 -9.04 -3.48
C GLY A 390 10.16 -10.28 -3.02
N VAL A 391 10.98 -10.16 -2.00
CA VAL A 391 11.64 -11.32 -1.35
C VAL A 391 10.66 -11.95 -0.38
N HIS A 392 10.37 -13.23 -0.58
CA HIS A 392 9.43 -14.02 0.21
C HIS A 392 10.06 -15.25 0.82
N ASP A 393 11.21 -15.71 0.28
CA ASP A 393 11.91 -16.92 0.70
C ASP A 393 13.21 -16.56 1.44
N GLU A 394 13.40 -17.18 2.61
CA GLU A 394 14.63 -17.08 3.40
C GLU A 394 15.87 -17.53 2.59
N ALA A 395 15.70 -18.48 1.68
CA ALA A 395 16.77 -19.00 0.83
C ALA A 395 17.34 -17.92 -0.11
N GLU A 396 16.59 -16.88 -0.45
CA GLU A 396 17.14 -15.75 -1.22
C GLU A 396 18.20 -14.98 -0.44
N ILE A 397 18.10 -14.91 0.89
CA ILE A 397 19.06 -14.22 1.77
C ILE A 397 20.23 -15.13 2.11
N ARG A 398 19.92 -16.39 2.51
CA ARG A 398 20.89 -17.37 3.02
C ARG A 398 21.41 -18.36 1.98
N GLY A 399 20.90 -18.32 0.74
CA GLY A 399 21.27 -19.26 -0.31
C GLY A 399 20.57 -20.62 -0.19
N HIS A 400 20.64 -21.38 -1.26
CA HIS A 400 20.15 -22.76 -1.33
C HIS A 400 21.26 -23.74 -1.00
N ARG A 401 20.90 -24.91 -0.43
CA ARG A 401 21.88 -25.96 -0.15
C ARG A 401 22.56 -26.41 -1.46
N LYS A 402 23.88 -26.48 -1.46
CA LYS A 402 24.73 -26.82 -2.63
C LYS A 402 24.40 -28.16 -3.31
N THR A 403 23.64 -29.03 -2.64
CA THR A 403 23.27 -30.35 -3.17
C THR A 403 22.22 -30.31 -4.27
N TYR A 404 21.55 -29.18 -4.48
CA TYR A 404 20.54 -29.02 -5.52
C TYR A 404 21.19 -28.51 -6.81
N ILE A 405 20.81 -29.09 -7.95
CA ILE A 405 21.23 -28.59 -9.27
C ILE A 405 20.67 -27.17 -9.45
N GLY A 406 21.55 -26.22 -9.78
CA GLY A 406 21.17 -24.79 -9.89
C GLY A 406 21.20 -24.01 -8.57
N SER A 407 21.72 -24.63 -7.48
CA SER A 407 21.91 -23.90 -6.23
C SER A 407 22.89 -22.74 -6.39
N MET A 408 22.63 -21.65 -5.68
CA MET A 408 23.46 -20.44 -5.70
C MET A 408 23.58 -19.85 -4.29
N PRO A 409 24.64 -19.07 -4.02
CA PRO A 409 24.78 -18.37 -2.75
C PRO A 409 23.66 -17.34 -2.56
N GLY A 410 23.38 -17.01 -1.30
CA GLY A 410 22.41 -15.97 -0.96
C GLY A 410 22.83 -14.59 -1.45
N ARG A 411 21.87 -13.70 -1.55
CA ARG A 411 22.07 -12.33 -2.05
C ARG A 411 23.13 -11.54 -1.27
N ILE A 412 23.33 -11.83 0.01
CA ILE A 412 24.36 -11.19 0.84
C ILE A 412 25.75 -11.57 0.34
N ILE A 413 26.01 -12.86 0.18
CA ILE A 413 27.31 -13.38 -0.30
C ILE A 413 27.56 -12.95 -1.74
N ALA A 414 26.54 -13.01 -2.60
CA ALA A 414 26.65 -12.54 -3.98
C ALA A 414 26.99 -11.03 -4.05
N ALA A 415 26.41 -10.20 -3.16
CA ALA A 415 26.73 -8.78 -3.09
C ALA A 415 28.18 -8.52 -2.63
N ILE A 416 28.72 -9.34 -1.72
CA ILE A 416 30.12 -9.27 -1.27
C ILE A 416 31.06 -9.65 -2.41
N GLN A 417 30.76 -10.75 -3.13
CA GLN A 417 31.50 -11.17 -4.31
C GLN A 417 31.54 -10.05 -5.37
N GLN A 418 30.37 -9.46 -5.68
CA GLN A 418 30.27 -8.35 -6.62
C GLN A 418 31.07 -7.11 -6.18
N ALA A 419 31.07 -6.81 -4.88
CA ALA A 419 31.83 -5.68 -4.33
C ALA A 419 33.34 -5.90 -4.40
N GLY A 420 33.83 -7.15 -4.35
CA GLY A 420 35.23 -7.51 -4.35
C GLY A 420 36.01 -7.04 -3.12
N SER A 421 35.32 -6.84 -2.00
CA SER A 421 35.87 -6.42 -0.70
C SER A 421 35.09 -7.03 0.44
N SER A 422 35.76 -7.41 1.55
CA SER A 422 35.11 -7.94 2.76
C SER A 422 34.45 -6.88 3.65
N ASN A 423 34.66 -5.60 3.39
CA ASN A 423 34.04 -4.50 4.13
C ASN A 423 33.27 -3.52 3.22
N PRO A 424 32.41 -3.99 2.32
CA PRO A 424 31.64 -3.09 1.48
C PRO A 424 30.60 -2.32 2.30
N LEU A 425 30.01 -1.30 1.69
CA LEU A 425 28.72 -0.79 2.08
C LEU A 425 27.65 -1.52 1.28
N ILE A 426 26.79 -2.24 1.97
CA ILE A 426 25.64 -2.95 1.37
C ILE A 426 24.37 -2.16 1.67
N LEU A 427 23.68 -1.74 0.62
CA LEU A 427 22.36 -1.12 0.71
C LEU A 427 21.29 -2.21 0.60
N LEU A 428 20.49 -2.36 1.65
CA LEU A 428 19.29 -3.18 1.68
C LEU A 428 18.10 -2.28 1.35
N ASP A 429 17.64 -2.32 0.11
CA ASP A 429 16.65 -1.38 -0.41
C ASP A 429 15.22 -1.97 -0.25
N GLU A 430 14.26 -1.14 0.17
CA GLU A 430 12.84 -1.47 0.35
C GLU A 430 12.58 -2.56 1.42
N VAL A 431 13.14 -2.42 2.62
CA VAL A 431 12.96 -3.37 3.74
C VAL A 431 11.50 -3.41 4.24
N ASP A 432 10.72 -2.37 4.00
CA ASP A 432 9.30 -2.27 4.29
C ASP A 432 8.39 -3.10 3.36
N LYS A 433 8.97 -3.72 2.34
CA LYS A 433 8.26 -4.59 1.38
C LYS A 433 8.63 -6.06 1.51
N LEU A 434 9.23 -6.44 2.62
CA LEU A 434 9.47 -7.85 2.94
C LEU A 434 8.13 -8.53 3.18
N GLY A 435 7.88 -9.63 2.46
CA GLY A 435 6.74 -10.51 2.67
C GLY A 435 7.11 -11.67 3.57
N SER A 436 6.15 -12.19 4.34
CA SER A 436 6.28 -13.48 5.02
C SER A 436 5.29 -14.45 4.39
N ASP A 437 5.79 -15.56 3.85
CA ASP A 437 4.98 -16.63 3.28
C ASP A 437 5.21 -17.93 4.05
N TYR A 438 4.39 -18.95 3.78
CA TYR A 438 4.53 -20.31 4.31
C TYR A 438 5.90 -20.98 4.05
N LYS A 439 6.75 -20.40 3.20
CA LYS A 439 8.05 -20.94 2.79
C LYS A 439 9.24 -20.43 3.60
N GLY A 440 9.05 -19.50 4.52
CA GLY A 440 10.12 -18.96 5.34
C GLY A 440 9.90 -17.52 5.76
N ASP A 441 10.72 -17.05 6.69
CA ASP A 441 10.72 -15.67 7.18
C ASP A 441 12.04 -14.97 6.81
N PRO A 442 12.08 -14.21 5.70
CA PRO A 442 13.26 -13.45 5.32
C PRO A 442 13.70 -12.44 6.39
N SER A 443 12.77 -11.98 7.24
CA SER A 443 13.08 -11.04 8.32
C SER A 443 13.99 -11.69 9.36
N SER A 444 13.75 -12.95 9.71
CA SER A 444 14.60 -13.72 10.63
C SER A 444 16.01 -13.93 10.07
N ALA A 445 16.12 -14.19 8.77
CA ALA A 445 17.42 -14.31 8.12
C ALA A 445 18.19 -12.97 8.13
N LEU A 446 17.50 -11.86 7.92
CA LEU A 446 18.11 -10.53 7.98
C LEU A 446 18.51 -10.13 9.40
N LEU A 447 17.77 -10.58 10.43
CA LEU A 447 18.18 -10.35 11.82
C LEU A 447 19.56 -10.92 12.11
N GLU A 448 19.86 -12.15 11.67
CA GLU A 448 21.20 -12.74 11.83
C GLU A 448 22.27 -11.94 11.07
N VAL A 449 21.98 -11.48 9.87
CA VAL A 449 22.91 -10.67 9.05
C VAL A 449 23.21 -9.33 9.70
N LEU A 450 22.20 -8.71 10.32
CA LEU A 450 22.27 -7.37 10.87
C LEU A 450 22.67 -7.34 12.35
N ASP A 451 22.60 -8.45 13.06
CA ASP A 451 22.99 -8.55 14.44
C ASP A 451 24.53 -8.60 14.59
N SER A 452 25.08 -7.55 15.16
CA SER A 452 26.55 -7.43 15.36
C SER A 452 27.13 -8.50 16.29
N GLU A 453 26.30 -9.14 17.16
CA GLU A 453 26.73 -10.20 18.05
C GLU A 453 26.80 -11.57 17.36
N GLN A 454 26.15 -11.73 16.21
CA GLN A 454 26.04 -13.00 15.48
C GLN A 454 26.68 -12.97 14.10
N ASN A 455 26.72 -11.81 13.45
CA ASN A 455 27.09 -11.67 12.04
C ASN A 455 28.58 -11.94 11.73
N PHE A 456 29.43 -12.01 12.76
CA PHE A 456 30.85 -12.40 12.57
C PHE A 456 31.00 -13.85 12.12
N ALA A 457 29.98 -14.69 12.30
CA ALA A 457 29.98 -16.09 11.91
C ALA A 457 28.77 -16.43 11.02
N PHE A 458 28.36 -15.50 10.17
CA PHE A 458 27.22 -15.71 9.25
C PHE A 458 27.44 -16.94 8.38
N ARG A 459 26.42 -17.81 8.30
CA ARG A 459 26.46 -19.02 7.51
C ARG A 459 25.44 -18.98 6.38
N ASP A 460 25.94 -18.87 5.18
CA ASP A 460 25.18 -19.09 3.97
C ASP A 460 25.00 -20.60 3.73
N ASN A 461 23.79 -21.03 3.34
CA ASN A 461 23.49 -22.45 3.13
C ASN A 461 24.25 -23.06 1.94
N TYR A 462 24.64 -22.23 0.96
CA TYR A 462 25.46 -22.65 -0.17
C TYR A 462 26.92 -22.80 0.24
N LEU A 463 27.49 -21.80 0.91
CA LEU A 463 28.89 -21.79 1.33
C LEU A 463 29.14 -22.83 2.42
N GLU A 464 28.21 -22.96 3.36
CA GLU A 464 28.30 -23.78 4.57
C GLU A 464 29.55 -23.53 5.45
N ILE A 465 30.35 -22.53 5.14
CA ILE A 465 31.48 -22.03 5.92
C ILE A 465 31.14 -20.65 6.45
N PRO A 466 31.58 -20.28 7.67
CA PRO A 466 31.28 -18.99 8.24
C PRO A 466 31.96 -17.88 7.47
N TYR A 467 31.22 -16.77 7.25
CA TYR A 467 31.74 -15.53 6.67
C TYR A 467 31.57 -14.37 7.64
N ASP A 468 32.66 -13.64 7.89
CA ASP A 468 32.62 -12.50 8.81
C ASP A 468 32.01 -11.25 8.16
N LEU A 469 30.77 -10.89 8.58
CA LEU A 469 30.07 -9.69 8.17
C LEU A 469 30.26 -8.50 9.13
N SER A 470 30.99 -8.65 10.23
CA SER A 470 31.11 -7.62 11.28
C SER A 470 31.68 -6.29 10.78
N LYS A 471 32.46 -6.33 9.70
CA LYS A 471 33.06 -5.14 9.08
C LYS A 471 32.27 -4.58 7.90
N VAL A 472 31.20 -5.26 7.49
CA VAL A 472 30.29 -4.78 6.46
C VAL A 472 29.45 -3.63 7.04
N LEU A 473 29.25 -2.58 6.27
CA LEU A 473 28.36 -1.49 6.64
C LEU A 473 27.00 -1.69 5.97
N PHE A 474 25.96 -1.87 6.76
CA PHE A 474 24.61 -2.00 6.26
C PHE A 474 23.87 -0.66 6.35
N ILE A 475 23.26 -0.24 5.25
CA ILE A 475 22.27 0.83 5.21
C ILE A 475 20.99 0.24 4.66
N THR A 476 19.87 0.53 5.30
CA THR A 476 18.55 0.08 4.85
C THR A 476 17.75 1.26 4.32
N THR A 477 16.78 0.99 3.46
CA THR A 477 15.80 2.00 3.05
C THR A 477 14.39 1.47 3.20
N ALA A 478 13.47 2.36 3.56
CA ALA A 478 12.04 2.08 3.60
C ALA A 478 11.24 3.28 3.07
N ASN A 479 10.04 3.04 2.59
CA ASN A 479 9.13 4.12 2.27
C ASN A 479 8.26 4.52 3.46
N VAL A 480 7.84 3.53 4.26
CA VAL A 480 6.96 3.69 5.41
C VAL A 480 7.56 2.95 6.61
N ALA A 481 7.83 3.67 7.69
CA ALA A 481 8.46 3.11 8.89
C ALA A 481 7.60 2.03 9.57
N SER A 482 6.28 2.22 9.61
CA SER A 482 5.34 1.28 10.25
C SER A 482 5.26 -0.10 9.57
N ASN A 483 5.72 -0.20 8.32
CA ASN A 483 5.72 -1.46 7.58
C ASN A 483 7.02 -2.25 7.76
N ILE A 484 8.01 -1.69 8.47
CA ILE A 484 9.24 -2.42 8.80
C ILE A 484 8.91 -3.42 9.92
N PRO A 485 9.30 -4.70 9.80
CA PRO A 485 9.14 -5.66 10.88
C PRO A 485 9.73 -5.16 12.18
N ALA A 486 8.95 -5.18 13.27
CA ALA A 486 9.34 -4.60 14.57
C ALA A 486 10.72 -5.09 15.07
N PRO A 487 11.12 -6.38 14.98
CA PRO A 487 12.43 -6.81 15.43
C PRO A 487 13.60 -6.20 14.63
N LEU A 488 13.38 -5.87 13.36
CA LEU A 488 14.36 -5.17 12.54
C LEU A 488 14.39 -3.67 12.88
N TYR A 489 13.21 -3.07 13.06
CA TYR A 489 13.08 -1.66 13.38
C TYR A 489 13.81 -1.28 14.69
N ASP A 490 13.71 -2.11 15.71
CA ASP A 490 14.35 -1.90 17.02
C ASP A 490 15.89 -1.88 16.97
N ARG A 491 16.49 -2.42 15.89
CA ARG A 491 17.94 -2.42 15.67
C ARG A 491 18.42 -1.31 14.75
N MET A 492 17.48 -0.51 14.21
CA MET A 492 17.79 0.51 13.21
C MET A 492 17.77 1.91 13.78
N GLU A 493 18.77 2.70 13.43
CA GLU A 493 18.73 4.16 13.62
C GLU A 493 17.99 4.76 12.44
N VAL A 494 16.74 5.19 12.70
CA VAL A 494 15.87 5.73 11.65
C VAL A 494 16.18 7.20 11.37
N ILE A 495 16.48 7.51 10.12
CA ILE A 495 16.68 8.87 9.62
C ILE A 495 15.58 9.16 8.61
N GLU A 496 14.69 10.10 8.93
CA GLU A 496 13.58 10.46 8.07
C GLU A 496 14.02 11.47 7.00
N LEU A 497 13.68 11.17 5.76
CA LEU A 497 13.83 12.05 4.62
C LEU A 497 12.46 12.60 4.25
N GLY A 498 12.25 13.89 4.50
CA GLY A 498 11.02 14.60 4.12
C GLY A 498 10.87 14.78 2.61
N SER A 499 9.73 15.33 2.22
CA SER A 499 9.48 15.75 0.85
C SER A 499 10.31 16.99 0.49
N TYR A 500 10.68 17.11 -0.79
CA TYR A 500 11.34 18.30 -1.29
C TYR A 500 10.35 19.42 -1.57
N THR A 501 10.72 20.64 -1.20
CA THR A 501 9.99 21.86 -1.60
C THR A 501 10.18 22.14 -3.10
N ALA A 502 9.33 22.97 -3.69
CA ALA A 502 9.46 23.36 -5.10
C ALA A 502 10.83 24.01 -5.39
N GLU A 503 11.35 24.81 -4.45
CA GLU A 503 12.67 25.45 -4.58
C GLU A 503 13.81 24.43 -4.47
N GLU A 504 13.72 23.47 -3.54
CA GLU A 504 14.68 22.36 -3.47
C GLU A 504 14.66 21.53 -4.76
N LYS A 505 13.48 21.18 -5.29
CA LYS A 505 13.32 20.48 -6.59
C LYS A 505 13.93 21.25 -7.74
N PHE A 506 13.76 22.59 -7.77
CA PHE A 506 14.36 23.45 -8.77
C PHE A 506 15.90 23.37 -8.72
N HIS A 507 16.48 23.51 -7.55
CA HIS A 507 17.94 23.41 -7.38
C HIS A 507 18.48 22.02 -7.71
N ILE A 508 17.78 20.95 -7.29
CA ILE A 508 18.12 19.56 -7.61
C ILE A 508 18.03 19.33 -9.13
N ALA A 509 16.99 19.81 -9.78
CA ALA A 509 16.85 19.71 -11.24
C ALA A 509 18.01 20.37 -11.96
N LYS A 510 18.33 21.61 -11.59
CA LYS A 510 19.36 22.43 -12.25
C LYS A 510 20.77 21.89 -12.03
N LYS A 511 21.11 21.47 -10.78
CA LYS A 511 22.46 21.05 -10.40
C LYS A 511 22.74 19.56 -10.68
N HIS A 512 21.72 18.70 -10.61
CA HIS A 512 21.92 17.25 -10.63
C HIS A 512 21.17 16.55 -11.77
N LEU A 513 19.85 16.77 -11.92
CA LEU A 513 19.07 15.98 -12.84
C LEU A 513 19.35 16.35 -14.31
N ILE A 514 19.37 17.63 -14.65
CA ILE A 514 19.62 18.09 -16.02
C ILE A 514 21.01 17.64 -16.50
N PRO A 515 22.13 17.90 -15.76
CA PRO A 515 23.44 17.42 -16.17
C PRO A 515 23.52 15.90 -16.32
N LYS A 516 22.89 15.15 -15.42
CA LYS A 516 22.80 13.68 -15.46
C LYS A 516 22.07 13.21 -16.71
N GLN A 517 20.93 13.81 -17.03
CA GLN A 517 20.15 13.43 -18.21
C GLN A 517 20.78 13.87 -19.52
N LEU A 518 21.42 15.03 -19.56
CA LEU A 518 22.20 15.45 -20.72
C LEU A 518 23.32 14.44 -21.02
N LYS A 519 24.08 14.05 -19.99
CA LYS A 519 25.13 13.03 -20.15
C LYS A 519 24.57 11.68 -20.61
N LYS A 520 23.43 11.26 -20.07
CA LYS A 520 22.80 9.97 -20.45
C LYS A 520 22.32 9.93 -21.89
N HIS A 521 21.97 11.08 -22.46
CA HIS A 521 21.49 11.21 -23.83
C HIS A 521 22.58 11.76 -24.79
N GLU A 522 23.84 11.77 -24.36
CA GLU A 522 25.01 12.31 -25.13
C GLU A 522 24.77 13.75 -25.65
N LEU A 523 24.02 14.56 -24.87
CA LEU A 523 23.76 15.95 -25.19
C LEU A 523 24.67 16.86 -24.37
N THR A 524 25.10 17.95 -24.98
CA THR A 524 25.89 18.99 -24.30
C THR A 524 24.99 20.13 -23.81
N ALA A 525 25.42 20.85 -22.77
CA ALA A 525 24.74 22.04 -22.29
C ALA A 525 24.71 23.21 -23.30
N ARG A 526 25.50 23.12 -24.41
CA ARG A 526 25.45 24.07 -25.53
C ARG A 526 24.33 23.75 -26.50
N GLN A 527 23.99 22.45 -26.66
CA GLN A 527 22.94 21.96 -27.56
C GLN A 527 21.55 22.07 -26.92
N LEU A 528 21.43 21.74 -25.63
CA LEU A 528 20.15 21.80 -24.93
C LEU A 528 20.27 22.59 -23.63
N ARG A 529 19.46 23.64 -23.50
CA ARG A 529 19.39 24.47 -22.29
C ARG A 529 17.94 24.61 -21.83
N PHE A 530 17.71 24.54 -20.53
CA PHE A 530 16.44 24.83 -19.89
C PHE A 530 16.47 26.22 -19.27
N THR A 531 15.44 27.02 -19.47
CA THR A 531 15.26 28.26 -18.72
C THR A 531 14.76 27.96 -17.31
N ASP A 532 15.05 28.84 -16.37
CA ASP A 532 14.63 28.69 -14.97
C ASP A 532 13.09 28.62 -14.86
N GLY A 533 12.37 29.42 -15.65
CA GLY A 533 10.93 29.39 -15.74
C GLY A 533 10.39 28.07 -16.27
N ALA A 534 11.02 27.47 -17.28
CA ALA A 534 10.64 26.16 -17.78
C ALA A 534 10.77 25.08 -16.69
N ILE A 535 11.86 25.12 -15.90
CA ILE A 535 12.05 24.15 -14.81
C ILE A 535 10.97 24.34 -13.74
N ARG A 536 10.66 25.56 -13.32
CA ARG A 536 9.61 25.85 -12.34
C ARG A 536 8.22 25.40 -12.86
N ASN A 537 7.90 25.72 -14.10
CA ASN A 537 6.64 25.30 -14.71
C ASN A 537 6.54 23.75 -14.83
N MET A 538 7.65 23.05 -15.10
CA MET A 538 7.68 21.58 -15.06
C MET A 538 7.39 21.04 -13.66
N ILE A 539 7.88 21.69 -12.61
CA ILE A 539 7.64 21.29 -11.22
C ILE A 539 6.18 21.52 -10.87
N ASP A 540 5.65 22.71 -11.11
CA ASP A 540 4.34 23.13 -10.64
C ASP A 540 3.20 22.58 -11.52
N GLY A 541 3.37 22.63 -12.85
CA GLY A 541 2.32 22.26 -13.80
C GLY A 541 2.30 20.77 -14.20
N TYR A 542 3.40 20.03 -14.06
CA TYR A 542 3.50 18.67 -14.58
C TYR A 542 3.83 17.59 -13.53
N THR A 543 4.25 17.99 -12.31
CA THR A 543 4.57 17.04 -11.24
C THR A 543 3.85 17.37 -9.94
N ARG A 544 3.28 16.33 -9.30
CA ARG A 544 2.87 16.33 -7.89
C ARG A 544 3.50 15.09 -7.26
N GLU A 545 4.66 15.24 -6.65
CA GLU A 545 5.41 14.15 -6.02
C GLU A 545 6.24 14.69 -4.85
N ALA A 546 6.47 13.87 -3.84
CA ALA A 546 7.33 14.22 -2.71
C ALA A 546 8.80 14.37 -3.12
N GLY A 547 9.28 13.49 -3.99
CA GLY A 547 10.65 13.49 -4.51
C GLY A 547 10.81 14.16 -5.87
N VAL A 548 11.75 13.66 -6.66
CA VAL A 548 12.11 14.21 -7.99
C VAL A 548 12.12 13.15 -9.10
N ARG A 549 11.52 11.97 -8.87
CA ARG A 549 11.57 10.85 -9.82
C ARG A 549 10.80 11.15 -11.10
N ARG A 550 9.61 11.72 -10.98
CA ARG A 550 8.77 12.10 -12.12
C ARG A 550 9.34 13.29 -12.85
N LEU A 551 9.89 14.27 -12.11
CA LEU A 551 10.60 15.40 -12.68
C LEU A 551 11.82 14.94 -13.51
N GLU A 552 12.59 13.96 -13.02
CA GLU A 552 13.69 13.36 -13.79
C GLU A 552 13.19 12.70 -15.07
N GLN A 553 12.04 11.99 -15.03
CA GLN A 553 11.43 11.38 -16.21
C GLN A 553 10.97 12.42 -17.24
N LEU A 554 10.40 13.54 -16.79
CA LEU A 554 10.01 14.64 -17.67
C LEU A 554 11.22 15.29 -18.34
N ILE A 555 12.29 15.58 -17.56
CA ILE A 555 13.54 16.10 -18.11
C ILE A 555 14.10 15.12 -19.16
N ALA A 556 14.11 13.81 -18.86
CA ALA A 556 14.54 12.79 -19.81
C ALA A 556 13.67 12.76 -21.09
N SER A 557 12.36 12.97 -20.95
CA SER A 557 11.44 13.07 -22.11
C SER A 557 11.78 14.27 -23.00
N VAL A 558 12.04 15.44 -22.38
CA VAL A 558 12.47 16.64 -23.11
C VAL A 558 13.83 16.39 -23.78
N CYS A 559 14.79 15.75 -23.10
CA CYS A 559 16.09 15.39 -23.67
C CYS A 559 15.94 14.49 -24.91
N ARG A 560 15.07 13.45 -24.85
CA ARG A 560 14.83 12.59 -26.03
C ARG A 560 14.24 13.35 -27.21
N LYS A 561 13.26 14.23 -26.97
CA LYS A 561 12.66 15.05 -28.04
C LYS A 561 13.65 16.06 -28.62
N ALA A 562 14.48 16.62 -27.77
CA ALA A 562 15.57 17.50 -28.21
C ALA A 562 16.63 16.75 -29.01
N ALA A 563 17.02 15.54 -28.58
CA ALA A 563 17.96 14.71 -29.33
C ALA A 563 17.44 14.38 -30.73
N LYS A 564 16.13 14.09 -30.88
CA LYS A 564 15.50 13.89 -32.17
C LYS A 564 15.64 15.13 -33.06
N ARG A 565 15.29 16.32 -32.57
CA ARG A 565 15.38 17.59 -33.34
C ARG A 565 16.82 17.94 -33.72
N ILE A 566 17.78 17.68 -32.81
CA ILE A 566 19.20 17.87 -33.12
C ILE A 566 19.66 16.90 -34.23
N ALA A 567 19.21 15.66 -34.22
CA ALA A 567 19.48 14.69 -35.29
C ALA A 567 18.82 15.08 -36.63
N GLU A 568 17.73 15.85 -36.59
CA GLU A 568 17.05 16.42 -37.76
C GLU A 568 17.70 17.72 -38.27
N GLY A 569 18.78 18.20 -37.62
CA GLY A 569 19.60 19.32 -38.08
C GLY A 569 19.56 20.61 -37.25
N GLU A 570 18.86 20.63 -36.11
CA GLU A 570 18.90 21.77 -35.21
C GLU A 570 20.21 21.79 -34.39
N GLU A 571 20.90 22.92 -34.38
CA GLU A 571 22.16 23.02 -33.63
C GLU A 571 21.99 23.29 -32.13
N LYS A 572 20.96 24.06 -31.75
CA LYS A 572 20.74 24.53 -30.38
C LYS A 572 19.26 24.64 -30.07
N ILE A 573 18.88 24.11 -28.93
CA ILE A 573 17.51 24.15 -28.41
C ILE A 573 17.52 24.81 -27.02
N SER A 574 16.71 25.86 -26.86
CA SER A 574 16.47 26.49 -25.56
C SER A 574 15.01 26.26 -25.20
N VAL A 575 14.78 25.43 -24.17
CA VAL A 575 13.43 25.11 -23.69
C VAL A 575 12.92 26.24 -22.81
N LYS A 576 11.87 26.90 -23.26
CA LYS A 576 11.14 27.97 -22.55
C LYS A 576 9.82 27.42 -22.01
N GLU A 577 9.15 28.19 -21.16
CA GLU A 577 7.84 27.86 -20.64
C GLU A 577 6.80 27.59 -21.75
N SER A 578 6.80 28.42 -22.80
CA SER A 578 5.93 28.28 -23.97
C SER A 578 6.08 26.95 -24.71
N ASP A 579 7.27 26.37 -24.66
CA ASP A 579 7.63 25.18 -25.43
C ASP A 579 7.15 23.90 -24.72
N LEU A 580 6.88 23.98 -23.41
CA LEU A 580 6.49 22.84 -22.60
C LEU A 580 5.17 22.23 -23.07
N LEU A 581 4.23 23.04 -23.55
CA LEU A 581 2.98 22.56 -24.10
C LEU A 581 3.19 21.62 -25.30
N ALA A 582 4.09 21.99 -26.20
CA ALA A 582 4.43 21.18 -27.37
C ALA A 582 5.29 19.96 -27.00
N LEU A 583 6.13 20.10 -25.97
CA LEU A 583 7.07 19.05 -25.55
C LEU A 583 6.43 18.02 -24.61
N LEU A 584 5.56 18.43 -23.70
CA LEU A 584 5.02 17.59 -22.62
C LEU A 584 3.50 17.42 -22.67
N GLY A 585 2.80 18.18 -23.53
CA GLY A 585 1.35 18.26 -23.58
C GLY A 585 0.77 19.24 -22.58
N ASN A 586 -0.54 19.18 -22.35
CA ASN A 586 -1.20 20.07 -21.39
C ASN A 586 -0.68 19.88 -19.97
N PRO A 587 -0.52 20.95 -19.20
CA PRO A 587 -0.22 20.86 -17.77
C PRO A 587 -1.28 19.99 -17.08
N LYS A 588 -0.82 19.10 -16.23
CA LYS A 588 -1.70 18.18 -15.48
C LYS A 588 -2.33 18.86 -14.27
N PHE A 589 -1.62 19.84 -13.75
CA PHE A 589 -2.02 20.59 -12.57
C PHE A 589 -2.17 22.05 -12.96
N LYS A 590 -3.32 22.63 -12.69
CA LYS A 590 -3.55 24.05 -12.89
C LYS A 590 -3.04 24.80 -11.66
N GLU A 591 -2.57 26.03 -11.85
CA GLU A 591 -2.36 26.97 -10.74
C GLU A 591 -3.70 27.23 -10.07
N GLU A 592 -3.90 26.71 -8.90
CA GLU A 592 -4.99 27.10 -8.03
C GLU A 592 -4.54 28.36 -7.28
N ARG A 593 -5.14 29.49 -7.58
CA ARG A 593 -4.89 30.75 -6.88
C ARG A 593 -5.83 30.85 -5.68
N LEU A 594 -5.45 31.68 -4.70
CA LEU A 594 -6.37 32.06 -3.64
C LEU A 594 -7.66 32.65 -4.23
N ARG A 595 -8.75 32.50 -3.49
CA ARG A 595 -10.06 33.11 -3.83
C ARG A 595 -9.91 34.62 -4.12
N ASP A 596 -10.80 35.16 -4.94
CA ASP A 596 -10.77 36.58 -5.32
C ASP A 596 -11.34 37.49 -4.21
N SER A 597 -12.17 36.97 -3.30
CA SER A 597 -12.86 37.71 -2.23
C SER A 597 -12.80 36.98 -0.89
N ASP A 598 -13.02 37.71 0.19
CA ASP A 598 -13.28 37.15 1.51
C ASP A 598 -14.72 36.65 1.56
N GLU A 599 -14.92 35.39 2.01
CA GLU A 599 -16.21 34.70 1.95
C GLU A 599 -16.64 34.18 3.32
N VAL A 600 -17.97 34.10 3.51
CA VAL A 600 -18.56 33.52 4.72
C VAL A 600 -18.56 32.00 4.61
N GLY A 601 -18.15 31.35 5.69
CA GLY A 601 -18.16 29.89 5.78
C GLY A 601 -17.05 29.18 5.02
N VAL A 602 -16.12 29.90 4.38
CA VAL A 602 -15.03 29.30 3.58
C VAL A 602 -13.67 29.65 4.17
N VAL A 603 -12.89 28.64 4.55
CA VAL A 603 -11.62 28.79 5.29
C VAL A 603 -10.50 27.97 4.65
N ASN A 604 -9.31 28.59 4.57
CA ASN A 604 -8.12 27.89 4.11
C ASN A 604 -7.46 27.13 5.27
N GLY A 605 -7.51 25.83 5.23
CA GLY A 605 -6.71 24.95 6.07
C GLY A 605 -5.43 24.51 5.38
N LEU A 606 -4.53 23.91 6.13
CA LEU A 606 -3.28 23.34 5.63
C LEU A 606 -3.22 21.85 5.92
N ALA A 607 -3.13 21.06 4.87
CA ALA A 607 -2.98 19.62 4.92
C ALA A 607 -1.55 19.21 4.57
N TRP A 608 -1.14 18.07 5.10
CA TRP A 608 0.06 17.37 4.68
C TRP A 608 -0.32 16.04 4.03
N THR A 609 0.28 15.76 2.88
CA THR A 609 0.06 14.53 2.11
C THR A 609 1.39 13.86 1.84
N SER A 610 1.34 12.60 1.39
CA SER A 610 2.55 11.88 0.97
C SER A 610 3.34 12.54 -0.16
N VAL A 611 2.75 13.54 -0.82
CA VAL A 611 3.38 14.29 -1.93
C VAL A 611 3.81 15.70 -1.56
N GLY A 612 3.52 16.16 -0.35
CA GLY A 612 3.87 17.49 0.17
C GLY A 612 2.71 18.17 0.89
N GLY A 613 2.88 19.47 1.17
CA GLY A 613 1.81 20.28 1.74
C GLY A 613 0.78 20.69 0.69
N GLU A 614 -0.45 20.89 1.12
CA GLU A 614 -1.58 21.29 0.30
C GLU A 614 -2.47 22.30 1.03
N LEU A 615 -3.02 23.27 0.29
CA LEU A 615 -4.05 24.15 0.83
C LEU A 615 -5.39 23.41 0.78
N LEU A 616 -6.01 23.22 1.95
CA LEU A 616 -7.28 22.55 2.09
C LEU A 616 -8.37 23.60 2.30
N GLU A 617 -9.22 23.78 1.33
CA GLU A 617 -10.39 24.61 1.49
C GLU A 617 -11.47 23.84 2.26
N VAL A 618 -12.05 24.48 3.28
CA VAL A 618 -13.16 23.93 4.06
C VAL A 618 -14.33 24.89 3.97
N GLU A 619 -15.44 24.40 3.47
CA GLU A 619 -16.67 25.12 3.31
C GLU A 619 -17.69 24.66 4.36
N ALA A 620 -18.36 25.60 5.01
CA ALA A 620 -19.47 25.33 5.92
C ALA A 620 -20.72 26.09 5.46
N ALA A 621 -21.80 25.36 5.26
CA ALA A 621 -23.10 25.89 4.95
C ALA A 621 -24.09 25.64 6.11
N VAL A 622 -24.89 26.62 6.44
CA VAL A 622 -25.92 26.56 7.49
C VAL A 622 -27.29 26.71 6.85
N LEU A 623 -28.12 25.70 6.99
CA LEU A 623 -29.46 25.63 6.40
C LEU A 623 -30.52 25.51 7.51
N ASP A 624 -31.75 25.92 7.26
CA ASP A 624 -32.86 25.62 8.16
C ASP A 624 -33.11 24.09 8.15
N GLY A 625 -33.21 23.49 9.33
CA GLY A 625 -33.32 22.06 9.40
C GLY A 625 -33.65 21.51 10.78
N THR A 626 -33.15 20.33 11.09
CA THR A 626 -33.47 19.54 12.28
C THR A 626 -32.27 19.27 13.20
N GLY A 627 -31.15 19.93 12.94
CA GLY A 627 -29.91 19.77 13.70
C GLY A 627 -28.97 18.68 13.16
N LYS A 628 -29.05 18.39 11.87
CA LYS A 628 -28.23 17.38 11.21
C LYS A 628 -26.85 17.94 10.87
N LEU A 629 -25.80 17.17 11.13
CA LEU A 629 -24.45 17.47 10.67
C LEU A 629 -24.13 16.57 9.47
N GLU A 630 -23.96 17.18 8.31
CA GLU A 630 -23.53 16.48 7.09
C GLU A 630 -22.06 16.76 6.79
N LEU A 631 -21.31 15.71 6.49
CA LEU A 631 -19.89 15.78 6.22
C LEU A 631 -19.62 15.16 4.84
N THR A 632 -19.02 15.93 3.93
CA THR A 632 -18.70 15.47 2.57
C THR A 632 -17.29 15.86 2.15
N GLY A 633 -16.73 15.20 1.12
CA GLY A 633 -15.39 15.47 0.62
C GLY A 633 -14.38 14.35 0.88
N SER A 634 -14.85 13.09 1.00
CA SER A 634 -14.00 11.90 1.23
C SER A 634 -13.16 11.99 2.51
N LEU A 635 -13.83 12.37 3.62
CA LEU A 635 -13.20 12.53 4.93
C LEU A 635 -12.99 11.17 5.61
N GLY A 636 -11.78 10.91 6.11
CA GLY A 636 -11.48 9.78 6.97
C GLY A 636 -12.08 9.94 8.38
N ASP A 637 -11.96 8.90 9.19
CA ASP A 637 -12.67 8.86 10.48
C ASP A 637 -12.10 9.87 11.49
N VAL A 638 -10.78 10.10 11.51
CA VAL A 638 -10.15 11.10 12.37
C VAL A 638 -10.61 12.51 12.01
N MET A 639 -10.76 12.80 10.72
CA MET A 639 -11.24 14.10 10.27
C MET A 639 -12.73 14.31 10.56
N LYS A 640 -13.56 13.26 10.52
CA LYS A 640 -14.96 13.30 10.97
C LYS A 640 -15.06 13.56 12.47
N GLU A 641 -14.21 12.90 13.28
CA GLU A 641 -14.14 13.17 14.72
C GLU A 641 -13.77 14.63 15.01
N SER A 642 -12.81 15.19 14.25
CA SER A 642 -12.44 16.60 14.35
C SER A 642 -13.63 17.54 14.04
N ALA A 643 -14.46 17.21 13.05
CA ALA A 643 -15.67 17.98 12.77
C ALA A 643 -16.70 17.90 13.91
N HIS A 644 -16.88 16.73 14.52
CA HIS A 644 -17.72 16.56 15.69
C HIS A 644 -17.18 17.30 16.93
N ALA A 645 -15.87 17.32 17.13
CA ALA A 645 -15.22 18.07 18.19
C ALA A 645 -15.39 19.59 17.98
N ALA A 646 -15.21 20.08 16.75
CA ALA A 646 -15.46 21.48 16.35
C ALA A 646 -16.91 21.88 16.64
N MET A 647 -17.89 21.06 16.21
CA MET A 647 -19.31 21.29 16.47
C MET A 647 -19.62 21.34 17.98
N SER A 648 -19.05 20.44 18.75
CA SER A 648 -19.22 20.38 20.22
C SER A 648 -18.64 21.63 20.90
N TYR A 649 -17.47 22.10 20.45
CA TYR A 649 -16.87 23.33 20.96
C TYR A 649 -17.74 24.55 20.66
N VAL A 650 -18.13 24.75 19.37
CA VAL A 650 -18.98 25.88 18.97
C VAL A 650 -20.28 25.88 19.75
N ARG A 651 -20.92 24.71 19.94
CA ARG A 651 -22.13 24.57 20.74
C ARG A 651 -21.90 24.95 22.22
N SER A 652 -20.77 24.61 22.81
CA SER A 652 -20.45 24.96 24.20
C SER A 652 -20.17 26.45 24.40
N ARG A 653 -19.84 27.19 23.33
CA ARG A 653 -19.47 28.61 23.34
C ARG A 653 -20.48 29.51 22.58
N ALA A 654 -21.62 28.95 22.17
CA ALA A 654 -22.59 29.63 21.33
C ALA A 654 -22.95 31.05 21.85
N ASP A 655 -23.29 31.18 23.12
CA ASP A 655 -23.67 32.47 23.73
C ASP A 655 -22.53 33.49 23.69
N ALA A 656 -21.27 33.04 23.92
CA ALA A 656 -20.08 33.91 23.89
C ALA A 656 -19.73 34.36 22.45
N LEU A 657 -20.08 33.53 21.45
CA LEU A 657 -19.84 33.81 20.04
C LEU A 657 -21.00 34.53 19.37
N GLY A 658 -22.06 34.88 20.11
CA GLY A 658 -23.24 35.52 19.56
C GLY A 658 -24.08 34.63 18.66
N ILE A 659 -24.01 33.32 18.83
CA ILE A 659 -24.73 32.30 18.08
C ILE A 659 -25.98 31.87 18.89
N ASP A 660 -27.13 31.65 18.21
CA ASP A 660 -28.31 31.07 18.87
C ASP A 660 -27.97 29.76 19.56
N SER A 661 -28.15 29.71 20.88
CA SER A 661 -27.85 28.52 21.68
C SER A 661 -28.63 27.25 21.27
N LYS A 662 -29.70 27.42 20.46
CA LYS A 662 -30.52 26.32 19.93
C LYS A 662 -30.22 25.99 18.46
N PHE A 663 -29.21 26.60 17.85
CA PHE A 663 -28.86 26.37 16.43
C PHE A 663 -28.77 24.88 16.11
N TYR A 664 -28.22 24.07 16.98
CA TYR A 664 -28.05 22.60 16.82
C TYR A 664 -29.38 21.82 16.74
N LYS A 665 -30.55 22.47 16.94
CA LYS A 665 -31.86 21.85 16.79
C LYS A 665 -32.64 22.37 15.57
N ASN A 666 -32.32 23.57 15.11
CA ASN A 666 -33.08 24.30 14.11
C ASN A 666 -32.30 24.54 12.81
N LYS A 667 -31.01 24.24 12.81
CA LYS A 667 -30.14 24.42 11.65
C LYS A 667 -29.44 23.11 11.30
N ASP A 668 -29.51 22.73 10.05
CA ASP A 668 -28.66 21.68 9.50
C ASP A 668 -27.34 22.30 9.05
N ILE A 669 -26.24 21.64 9.35
CA ILE A 669 -24.90 22.11 9.05
C ILE A 669 -24.25 21.15 8.09
N HIS A 670 -23.74 21.65 6.98
CA HIS A 670 -23.01 20.88 6.00
C HIS A 670 -21.58 21.40 5.93
N ILE A 671 -20.60 20.54 6.27
CA ILE A 671 -19.18 20.81 6.09
C ILE A 671 -18.72 20.02 4.86
N HIS A 672 -18.18 20.76 3.91
CA HIS A 672 -17.65 20.21 2.67
C HIS A 672 -16.16 20.51 2.53
N CYS A 673 -15.37 19.49 2.17
CA CYS A 673 -13.98 19.69 1.74
C CYS A 673 -13.89 19.33 0.27
N PRO A 674 -13.75 20.30 -0.64
CA PRO A 674 -13.64 20.06 -2.08
C PRO A 674 -12.58 19.03 -2.45
N GLU A 675 -12.58 18.57 -3.71
CA GLU A 675 -11.71 17.51 -4.21
C GLU A 675 -11.98 16.11 -3.57
N GLY A 676 -13.24 15.66 -3.64
CA GLY A 676 -13.66 14.36 -3.08
C GLY A 676 -12.96 13.10 -3.65
N ALA A 677 -12.20 13.25 -4.74
CA ALA A 677 -11.40 12.16 -5.31
C ALA A 677 -10.14 11.83 -4.49
N VAL A 678 -9.69 12.72 -3.60
CA VAL A 678 -8.52 12.53 -2.74
C VAL A 678 -9.00 12.27 -1.31
N PRO A 679 -8.74 11.08 -0.74
CA PRO A 679 -9.04 10.82 0.66
C PRO A 679 -8.28 11.78 1.58
N LYS A 680 -8.99 12.36 2.55
CA LYS A 680 -8.44 13.31 3.51
C LYS A 680 -8.65 12.77 4.91
N ASP A 681 -7.59 12.65 5.69
CA ASP A 681 -7.68 12.22 7.08
C ASP A 681 -6.65 12.93 7.94
N GLY A 682 -7.02 13.22 9.20
CA GLY A 682 -6.13 13.84 10.17
C GLY A 682 -6.81 14.86 11.07
N PRO A 683 -6.28 15.06 12.29
CA PRO A 683 -6.89 15.95 13.28
C PRO A 683 -6.58 17.43 13.03
N SER A 684 -5.61 17.76 12.18
CA SER A 684 -5.07 19.14 12.01
C SER A 684 -6.02 20.13 11.34
N ALA A 685 -7.18 19.69 10.84
CA ALA A 685 -8.22 20.54 10.28
C ALA A 685 -9.22 21.08 11.32
N GLY A 686 -9.08 20.74 12.60
CA GLY A 686 -10.01 21.11 13.66
C GLY A 686 -10.22 22.62 13.79
N VAL A 687 -9.14 23.43 13.78
CA VAL A 687 -9.25 24.89 13.81
C VAL A 687 -9.93 25.44 12.57
N THR A 688 -9.67 24.87 11.40
CA THR A 688 -10.25 25.28 10.11
C THR A 688 -11.75 25.04 10.10
N MET A 689 -12.18 23.84 10.51
CA MET A 689 -13.61 23.48 10.58
C MET A 689 -14.33 24.32 11.62
N THR A 690 -13.69 24.58 12.77
CA THR A 690 -14.29 25.43 13.82
C THR A 690 -14.48 26.86 13.31
N THR A 691 -13.50 27.42 12.62
CA THR A 691 -13.55 28.77 12.05
C THR A 691 -14.62 28.85 10.95
N ALA A 692 -14.73 27.85 10.08
CA ALA A 692 -15.75 27.78 9.03
C ALA A 692 -17.15 27.73 9.64
N LEU A 693 -17.35 26.91 10.69
CA LEU A 693 -18.62 26.81 11.41
C LEU A 693 -19.00 28.15 12.07
N VAL A 694 -18.09 28.79 12.79
CA VAL A 694 -18.37 30.08 13.45
C VAL A 694 -18.65 31.14 12.39
N SER A 695 -17.86 31.22 11.32
CA SER A 695 -18.10 32.15 10.21
C SER A 695 -19.49 31.98 9.61
N ALA A 696 -19.90 30.75 9.28
CA ALA A 696 -21.20 30.46 8.69
C ALA A 696 -22.36 30.72 9.65
N LEU A 697 -22.18 30.45 10.96
CA LEU A 697 -23.23 30.69 11.95
C LEU A 697 -23.38 32.16 12.36
N THR A 698 -22.30 32.93 12.25
CA THR A 698 -22.30 34.37 12.57
C THR A 698 -22.40 35.27 11.34
N ASP A 699 -22.48 34.71 10.15
CA ASP A 699 -22.46 35.41 8.87
C ASP A 699 -21.31 36.44 8.78
N THR A 700 -20.11 35.99 9.22
CA THR A 700 -18.91 36.82 9.29
C THR A 700 -17.87 36.30 8.30
N PRO A 701 -17.41 37.12 7.34
CA PRO A 701 -16.46 36.64 6.31
C PRO A 701 -15.09 36.33 6.91
N VAL A 702 -14.41 35.34 6.28
CA VAL A 702 -13.06 34.89 6.65
C VAL A 702 -12.06 35.50 5.69
N ARG A 703 -10.94 36.01 6.21
CA ARG A 703 -9.84 36.52 5.43
C ARG A 703 -9.27 35.46 4.50
N ARG A 704 -9.27 35.75 3.19
CA ARG A 704 -8.73 34.85 2.14
C ARG A 704 -7.21 34.64 2.20
N ASP A 705 -6.50 35.64 2.74
CA ASP A 705 -5.04 35.65 2.84
C ASP A 705 -4.51 34.97 4.11
N VAL A 706 -5.41 34.39 4.92
CA VAL A 706 -5.11 33.63 6.13
C VAL A 706 -5.31 32.14 5.87
N ALA A 707 -4.35 31.32 6.27
CA ALA A 707 -4.49 29.88 6.37
C ALA A 707 -4.19 29.42 7.80
N MET A 708 -4.71 28.28 8.19
CA MET A 708 -4.57 27.78 9.54
C MET A 708 -4.39 26.27 9.61
N THR A 709 -3.78 25.81 10.69
CA THR A 709 -3.66 24.39 11.01
C THR A 709 -3.62 24.20 12.50
N GLY A 710 -4.27 23.17 13.01
CA GLY A 710 -4.30 22.86 14.43
C GLY A 710 -5.41 21.88 14.78
N GLU A 711 -5.16 21.00 15.73
CA GLU A 711 -6.18 20.14 16.32
C GLU A 711 -6.92 20.93 17.43
N VAL A 712 -8.21 20.75 17.54
CA VAL A 712 -9.06 21.45 18.52
C VAL A 712 -9.60 20.47 19.56
N THR A 713 -9.41 20.82 20.83
CA THR A 713 -10.05 20.09 21.93
C THR A 713 -11.45 20.62 22.20
N LEU A 714 -12.29 19.84 22.88
CA LEU A 714 -13.64 20.26 23.31
C LEU A 714 -13.67 21.54 24.16
N ARG A 715 -12.53 21.97 24.70
CA ARG A 715 -12.36 23.20 25.50
C ARG A 715 -11.71 24.35 24.71
N GLY A 716 -11.52 24.18 23.40
CA GLY A 716 -10.96 25.19 22.53
C GLY A 716 -9.45 25.37 22.58
N ARG A 717 -8.69 24.47 23.22
CA ARG A 717 -7.22 24.49 23.13
C ARG A 717 -6.78 23.99 21.78
N VAL A 718 -5.77 24.63 21.22
CA VAL A 718 -5.15 24.25 19.95
C VAL A 718 -3.93 23.38 20.24
N LEU A 719 -3.96 22.14 19.74
CA LEU A 719 -2.91 21.15 19.93
C LEU A 719 -1.93 21.13 18.75
N PRO A 720 -0.68 20.64 18.96
CA PRO A 720 0.35 20.61 17.96
C PRO A 720 0.03 19.69 16.78
N ILE A 721 0.65 19.97 15.64
CA ILE A 721 0.48 19.24 14.38
C ILE A 721 1.84 18.83 13.79
N GLY A 722 1.82 17.88 12.85
CA GLY A 722 2.99 17.50 12.06
C GLY A 722 3.06 18.18 10.71
N GLY A 723 4.25 18.18 10.08
CA GLY A 723 4.47 18.63 8.72
C GLY A 723 4.37 20.15 8.53
N LEU A 724 4.80 20.95 9.50
CA LEU A 724 4.74 22.41 9.42
C LEU A 724 5.56 22.95 8.25
N LYS A 725 6.72 22.35 7.94
CA LYS A 725 7.57 22.73 6.80
C LYS A 725 6.80 22.65 5.49
N GLU A 726 6.16 21.54 5.22
CA GLU A 726 5.41 21.30 3.99
C GLU A 726 4.15 22.16 3.92
N LYS A 727 3.42 22.27 5.02
CA LYS A 727 2.21 23.07 5.14
C LYS A 727 2.48 24.56 4.88
N SER A 728 3.56 25.10 5.48
CA SER A 728 3.95 26.50 5.30
C SER A 728 4.40 26.81 3.88
N MET A 729 5.10 25.86 3.23
CA MET A 729 5.48 26.00 1.83
C MET A 729 4.25 26.02 0.91
N ALA A 730 3.25 25.17 1.16
CA ALA A 730 2.01 25.21 0.40
C ALA A 730 1.30 26.55 0.54
N ALA A 731 1.22 27.10 1.74
CA ALA A 731 0.66 28.41 2.00
C ALA A 731 1.41 29.49 1.22
N TYR A 732 2.73 29.48 1.23
CA TYR A 732 3.58 30.44 0.50
C TYR A 732 3.36 30.39 -1.01
N ILE A 733 3.37 29.18 -1.61
CA ILE A 733 3.16 28.99 -3.06
C ILE A 733 1.80 29.52 -3.50
N ARG A 734 0.77 29.35 -2.66
CA ARG A 734 -0.59 29.82 -2.94
C ARG A 734 -0.78 31.32 -2.69
N GLY A 735 0.22 32.01 -2.11
CA GLY A 735 0.20 33.45 -1.85
C GLY A 735 -0.51 33.85 -0.56
N VAL A 736 -0.67 32.91 0.38
CA VAL A 736 -1.15 33.18 1.74
C VAL A 736 -0.18 34.12 2.44
N LYS A 737 -0.69 35.11 3.14
CA LYS A 737 0.09 36.12 3.86
C LYS A 737 0.33 35.75 5.32
N THR A 738 -0.66 35.14 5.96
CA THR A 738 -0.65 34.85 7.37
C THR A 738 -0.98 33.38 7.60
N VAL A 739 -0.14 32.68 8.36
CA VAL A 739 -0.39 31.28 8.74
C VAL A 739 -0.54 31.20 10.26
N ILE A 740 -1.69 30.74 10.70
CA ILE A 740 -1.98 30.49 12.11
C ILE A 740 -1.52 29.08 12.48
N ILE A 741 -0.64 29.00 13.48
CA ILE A 741 -0.04 27.74 13.94
C ILE A 741 -0.25 27.51 15.44
N PRO A 742 -0.28 26.26 15.93
CA PRO A 742 -0.27 26.00 17.37
C PRO A 742 1.01 26.53 18.02
N LYS A 743 0.91 27.12 19.19
CA LYS A 743 2.07 27.64 19.94
C LYS A 743 3.14 26.58 20.21
N ALA A 744 2.73 25.34 20.37
CA ALA A 744 3.63 24.21 20.58
C ALA A 744 4.51 23.89 19.35
N ASN A 745 4.12 24.35 18.15
CA ASN A 745 4.89 24.16 16.90
C ASN A 745 5.86 25.33 16.62
N VAL A 746 6.04 26.29 17.52
CA VAL A 746 7.03 27.38 17.34
C VAL A 746 8.46 26.85 17.10
N PRO A 747 8.93 25.80 17.80
CA PRO A 747 10.26 25.22 17.52
C PRO A 747 10.37 24.64 16.09
N ASP A 748 9.28 24.17 15.50
CA ASP A 748 9.29 23.59 14.14
C ASP A 748 9.50 24.65 13.06
N LEU A 749 9.36 25.95 13.41
CA LEU A 749 9.69 27.05 12.50
C LEU A 749 11.16 27.06 12.11
N ASP A 750 12.04 26.46 12.89
CA ASP A 750 13.46 26.34 12.53
C ASP A 750 13.67 25.50 11.26
N GLU A 751 12.76 24.59 10.96
CA GLU A 751 12.78 23.75 9.76
C GLU A 751 12.17 24.41 8.52
N VAL A 752 11.42 25.49 8.71
CA VAL A 752 10.76 26.22 7.61
C VAL A 752 11.82 27.00 6.81
N ASP A 753 11.65 27.01 5.50
CA ASP A 753 12.54 27.69 4.56
C ASP A 753 12.59 29.20 4.83
N ASP A 754 13.78 29.79 4.74
CA ASP A 754 13.99 31.21 5.00
C ASP A 754 13.19 32.10 4.02
N ALA A 755 12.98 31.65 2.78
CA ALA A 755 12.14 32.35 1.81
C ALA A 755 10.67 32.41 2.25
N VAL A 756 10.18 31.35 2.89
CA VAL A 756 8.81 31.30 3.44
C VAL A 756 8.70 32.23 4.64
N LYS A 757 9.66 32.18 5.57
CA LYS A 757 9.70 33.05 6.76
C LYS A 757 9.74 34.53 6.41
N ALA A 758 10.39 34.88 5.30
CA ALA A 758 10.45 36.27 4.84
C ALA A 758 9.16 36.80 4.22
N ASN A 759 8.27 35.91 3.75
CA ASN A 759 7.07 36.31 2.99
C ASN A 759 5.75 35.93 3.65
N VAL A 760 5.76 35.08 4.67
CA VAL A 760 4.59 34.59 5.40
C VAL A 760 4.75 34.93 6.88
N GLU A 761 3.75 35.59 7.43
CA GLU A 761 3.66 35.86 8.87
C GLU A 761 3.10 34.64 9.60
N PHE A 762 3.84 34.16 10.61
CA PHE A 762 3.39 33.03 11.44
C PHE A 762 2.86 33.54 12.77
N ILE A 763 1.59 33.23 13.05
CA ILE A 763 0.97 33.65 14.31
C ILE A 763 0.72 32.43 15.19
N PRO A 764 1.47 32.24 16.28
CA PRO A 764 1.30 31.16 17.22
C PRO A 764 0.09 31.41 18.12
N VAL A 765 -0.81 30.43 18.20
CA VAL A 765 -2.04 30.49 19.00
C VAL A 765 -2.13 29.32 19.98
N SER A 766 -2.79 29.52 21.09
CA SER A 766 -3.04 28.50 22.12
C SER A 766 -4.52 28.12 22.20
N ASN A 767 -5.40 28.99 21.71
CA ASN A 767 -6.85 28.84 21.83
C ASN A 767 -7.55 29.22 20.52
N VAL A 768 -8.72 28.64 20.29
CA VAL A 768 -9.58 28.94 19.14
C VAL A 768 -10.04 30.39 19.11
N ASP A 769 -10.29 31.00 20.28
CA ASP A 769 -10.70 32.40 20.36
C ASP A 769 -9.66 33.37 19.71
N GLU A 770 -8.36 33.04 19.87
CA GLU A 770 -7.27 33.77 19.21
C GLU A 770 -7.32 33.57 17.68
N VAL A 771 -7.60 32.34 17.23
CA VAL A 771 -7.76 32.05 15.80
C VAL A 771 -8.89 32.87 15.17
N LEU A 772 -10.06 32.87 15.82
CA LEU A 772 -11.24 33.60 15.34
C LEU A 772 -10.99 35.08 15.24
N SER A 773 -10.31 35.68 16.22
CA SER A 773 -10.01 37.13 16.23
C SER A 773 -9.07 37.55 15.07
N ILE A 774 -8.23 36.64 14.57
CA ILE A 774 -7.28 36.88 13.47
C ILE A 774 -7.94 36.62 12.12
N ALA A 775 -8.73 35.54 12.02
CA ALA A 775 -9.26 35.02 10.77
C ALA A 775 -10.57 35.69 10.32
N LEU A 776 -11.43 36.09 11.27
CA LEU A 776 -12.72 36.68 10.97
C LEU A 776 -12.62 38.20 10.79
N ILE A 777 -13.36 38.73 9.83
CA ILE A 777 -13.46 40.18 9.59
C ILE A 777 -14.67 40.70 10.34
N PRO A 778 -14.50 41.56 11.38
CA PRO A 778 -15.64 42.10 12.08
C PRO A 778 -16.55 42.86 11.13
N VAL A 779 -17.83 42.48 11.07
CA VAL A 779 -18.86 43.22 10.33
C VAL A 779 -19.52 44.14 11.34
N ASP A 780 -19.39 45.46 11.13
CA ASP A 780 -20.19 46.44 11.86
C ASP A 780 -21.69 46.24 11.55
N ARG A 781 -22.33 45.39 12.36
CA ARG A 781 -23.79 45.28 12.29
C ARG A 781 -24.39 46.53 13.01
N PRO A 782 -25.18 47.35 12.34
CA PRO A 782 -25.96 48.37 13.06
C PRO A 782 -26.81 47.63 14.10
N ALA A 783 -26.72 48.08 15.35
CA ALA A 783 -27.50 47.51 16.42
C ALA A 783 -28.96 47.49 16.00
N GLU A 784 -29.58 46.32 15.89
CA GLU A 784 -31.03 46.18 15.75
C GLU A 784 -31.67 46.91 16.91
N VAL A 785 -32.42 47.99 16.56
CA VAL A 785 -33.25 48.74 17.52
C VAL A 785 -34.32 47.75 17.99
N VAL A 786 -34.13 47.22 19.19
CA VAL A 786 -35.18 46.46 19.87
C VAL A 786 -36.30 47.44 20.14
N GLU A 787 -37.34 47.45 19.32
CA GLU A 787 -38.59 48.10 19.62
C GLU A 787 -39.17 47.44 20.87
N GLU A 788 -39.05 48.15 22.02
CA GLU A 788 -39.77 47.82 23.24
C GLU A 788 -41.26 47.88 22.99
N HIS A 789 -41.92 46.77 22.75
CA HIS A 789 -43.38 46.70 22.80
C HIS A 789 -43.82 46.79 24.26
N ASP A 790 -44.26 48.02 24.62
CA ASP A 790 -45.03 48.33 25.81
C ASP A 790 -46.22 47.36 25.96
N ALA A 791 -46.12 46.36 26.85
CA ALA A 791 -47.23 45.53 27.27
C ALA A 791 -47.93 46.21 28.47
N LYS A 792 -49.05 46.86 28.19
CA LYS A 792 -50.00 47.31 29.18
C LYS A 792 -50.46 46.18 30.08
N LYS A 793 -50.37 46.48 31.41
CA LYS A 793 -50.98 45.73 32.49
C LYS A 793 -52.48 45.55 32.26
N ASP A 794 -52.96 44.33 32.37
CA ASP A 794 -54.33 44.12 32.87
C ASP A 794 -54.27 42.96 33.89
N SER A 795 -54.59 43.40 35.09
CA SER A 795 -54.76 42.56 36.29
C SER A 795 -56.11 41.87 36.28
N LYS A 796 -56.17 40.54 36.37
CA LYS A 796 -57.32 39.89 37.04
C LYS A 796 -56.79 38.64 37.79
N ARG A 797 -57.04 38.77 39.12
CA ARG A 797 -56.96 37.66 40.12
C ARG A 797 -58.12 36.66 39.87
N ALA A 798 -57.85 35.39 40.05
CA ALA A 798 -58.75 34.39 40.59
C ALA A 798 -57.98 33.14 41.02
N ASP A 799 -57.87 33.04 42.24
CA ASP A 799 -58.14 31.92 43.19
C ASP A 799 -57.70 30.52 42.91
N ILE A 800 -56.92 30.04 43.93
CA ILE A 800 -56.49 28.68 44.25
C ILE A 800 -57.72 27.92 44.79
N PRO A 801 -57.77 26.59 44.59
CA PRO A 801 -57.69 25.76 45.80
C PRO A 801 -56.70 24.58 45.69
N ALA A 802 -56.13 24.36 46.88
CA ALA A 802 -55.33 23.25 47.28
C ALA A 802 -56.14 21.97 47.53
N HIS A 803 -55.59 20.84 47.32
CA HIS A 803 -55.77 19.59 48.08
C HIS A 803 -54.84 18.54 47.44
N ASP A 804 -54.13 17.77 48.02
CA ASP A 804 -53.72 17.24 49.30
C ASP A 804 -53.08 15.85 49.00
N LYS A 805 -51.98 15.65 49.65
CA LYS A 805 -51.26 14.42 50.02
C LYS A 805 -51.78 13.03 49.60
N THR A 806 -50.81 12.25 49.36
CA THR A 806 -50.31 10.95 49.87
C THR A 806 -49.74 10.13 48.70
N GLY A 807 -48.56 9.54 48.74
CA GLY A 807 -47.97 8.70 49.72
C GLY A 807 -47.20 7.59 48.99
N GLY A 808 -45.94 7.47 49.16
CA GLY A 808 -45.28 6.23 49.45
C GLY A 808 -44.88 5.29 48.32
N ARG A 809 -43.65 5.11 48.02
CA ARG A 809 -42.77 4.01 48.48
C ARG A 809 -41.56 3.80 47.58
N ARG A 810 -40.48 3.63 48.26
CA ARG A 810 -39.16 3.20 47.77
C ARG A 810 -39.19 1.80 47.15
N SER A 811 -38.26 1.55 46.21
CA SER A 811 -37.28 0.45 46.19
C SER A 811 -36.32 0.67 45.07
N ARG A 812 -35.08 0.87 45.28
CA ARG A 812 -33.90 0.02 45.48
C ARG A 812 -33.94 -1.24 44.61
N VAL A 813 -32.94 -1.42 43.72
CA VAL A 813 -31.73 -2.23 43.83
C VAL A 813 -31.18 -2.51 42.40
N THR A 814 -29.95 -2.07 42.12
CA THR A 814 -28.72 -2.80 41.78
C THR A 814 -28.82 -3.96 40.75
N GLN A 815 -28.18 -3.89 39.74
CA GLN A 815 -26.80 -4.30 39.31
C GLN A 815 -26.51 -3.91 37.91
#